data_2c5fd0561d67de78269389e47f5f1cc9
#
_entry.id   2c5fd0561d67de78269389e47f5f1cc9
#
_cell.length_a   1.000
_cell.length_b   1.000
_cell.length_c   1.000
_cell.angle_alpha   90.00
_cell.angle_beta   90.00
_cell.angle_gamma   90.00
#
_symmetry.space_group_name_H-M   'P 1'
#
loop_
_entity.id
_entity.type
_entity.pdbx_description
1 polymer ?
#
loop_
_entity_poly.entity_id
_entity_poly.type
_entity_poly.pdbx_seq_one_letter_code
_entity_poly.pdbx_strand_id
1 'polypeptide(L)'
;MATALARSRWNTLCFLLVFGLIAFALAPTPPAQAQRTPAVPAPQTWMAPTIADLDDLKAPAAPKTPDMAGAGALENVVDGNGEDGSEAPAATEYPMIFPVDATHSYSDSWGAPRSEGRTHKGTDIFAEKRSPVVAVADGKVVRIAKGARAGRYIVVEHDGGWRSYYLHLNNDTDGTDDGQSDVLVEGITVGAKVKAGDLLDYVGDSGNAEGTSPHLHFEIHSAAGTAINPYPHLRAAEGVAVPQTPVAAGVARQVPRYTGENVDLVGWLDPGGGFAAGVTVHAGIAYMGTWGRPDACPASGVRMIDVSDPAEPIALDAIASGAEFPETNTDSVWVGAVATPAFAGDLAVVAVRLCDTSERNRRSDKVRGLALYDVTDPASPVLLSTHDSGAGTQGIHEVDVVARADGTLLVAATALQSLPHTGGDAGDLRIIDITDPAAPAEIADWDLRRDAEPEVVEVILAELYDELEAHTHSAVWSEDGNSLWVANWDAGGALLDTTDPTAPAITTTFGYSPGTAGNAHSVTIDTTAGLLVLSDQDLINADFERHRPGWGGQRLFDISDPAAIRQVGAYFTERAAPNSNGGAIHVDGRYSAHNAQIVDGIEYVAWYSDGIRILDLTDPTEPGELGWFIPPVRVDPQGYWDAPDGTTAFAMVWGVHVADGLVYVSDMHSGLWIIRYSPPTPDPEAPAGPPKL
;
A
#
# COMPACT_ATOMS: atom_id res chain seq x y z
N MET A 1 35.05 46.16 36.18
CA MET A 1 34.89 46.18 37.62
C MET A 1 33.46 46.61 37.94
N ALA A 2 32.78 45.79 38.75
CA ALA A 2 31.38 45.95 39.19
C ALA A 2 30.34 45.92 38.05
N THR A 3 29.59 44.88 37.89
CA THR A 3 28.43 44.44 38.64
C THR A 3 28.10 42.98 38.31
N ALA A 4 28.41 42.11 39.19
CA ALA A 4 27.78 40.79 39.33
C ALA A 4 27.13 40.80 40.70
N LEU A 5 25.91 40.32 40.79
CA LEU A 5 25.11 40.03 41.99
C LEU A 5 23.74 40.68 41.98
N ALA A 6 22.77 40.02 41.38
CA ALA A 6 21.35 40.04 41.80
C ALA A 6 20.51 39.11 40.95
N ARG A 7 20.64 37.80 41.12
CA ARG A 7 19.58 36.81 40.75
C ARG A 7 19.67 35.65 41.74
N SER A 8 19.03 35.84 42.84
CA SER A 8 18.62 34.73 43.76
C SER A 8 17.61 35.28 44.73
N ARG A 9 16.43 34.71 44.75
CA ARG A 9 15.31 34.87 45.67
C ARG A 9 14.03 35.41 45.03
N TRP A 10 13.39 34.55 44.26
CA TRP A 10 11.92 34.64 44.05
C TRP A 10 11.36 33.29 43.53
N ASN A 11 11.67 32.22 44.20
CA ASN A 11 10.99 30.92 43.95
C ASN A 11 10.81 30.25 45.31
N THR A 12 9.88 30.73 46.13
CA THR A 12 9.32 29.99 47.25
C THR A 12 8.16 30.79 47.85
N LEU A 13 7.07 31.01 47.14
CA LEU A 13 5.82 31.50 47.76
C LEU A 13 4.59 31.43 46.81
N CYS A 14 4.35 30.31 46.16
CA CYS A 14 3.07 30.05 45.47
C CYS A 14 2.59 28.58 45.55
N PHE A 15 2.94 27.87 46.60
CA PHE A 15 2.50 26.47 46.79
C PHE A 15 1.80 26.26 48.13
N LEU A 16 0.93 27.16 48.58
CA LEU A 16 0.08 26.94 49.76
C LEU A 16 -1.12 27.92 49.77
N LEU A 17 -2.10 27.76 48.87
CA LEU A 17 -3.43 28.38 49.05
C LEU A 17 -4.46 27.83 48.01
N VAL A 18 -4.71 26.54 47.92
CA VAL A 18 -5.97 25.98 47.42
C VAL A 18 -6.19 24.59 48.08
N PHE A 19 -6.28 24.53 49.36
CA PHE A 19 -6.95 23.43 50.09
C PHE A 19 -7.66 24.01 51.28
N GLY A 20 -8.89 24.39 51.07
CA GLY A 20 -9.76 24.80 52.18
C GLY A 20 -11.13 25.20 51.67
N LEU A 21 -12.13 24.47 52.14
CA LEU A 21 -13.57 24.68 51.98
C LEU A 21 -14.25 23.95 50.81
N ILE A 22 -14.71 22.73 51.11
CA ILE A 22 -16.15 22.40 51.05
C ILE A 22 -16.30 21.07 51.82
N ALA A 23 -16.66 21.17 53.11
CA ALA A 23 -17.27 20.11 53.88
C ALA A 23 -18.72 20.52 54.16
N PHE A 24 -19.67 19.92 53.43
CA PHE A 24 -21.07 19.92 53.89
C PHE A 24 -21.73 18.56 53.59
N ALA A 25 -21.97 17.85 54.62
CA ALA A 25 -23.08 16.93 54.93
C ALA A 25 -23.70 16.09 53.83
N LEU A 26 -23.47 14.81 53.85
CA LEU A 26 -24.39 13.79 53.35
C LEU A 26 -24.82 12.86 54.47
N ALA A 27 -26.11 12.84 54.75
CA ALA A 27 -26.76 11.86 55.62
C ALA A 27 -26.92 10.52 54.85
N PRO A 28 -26.91 9.37 55.57
CA PRO A 28 -26.94 8.06 54.93
C PRO A 28 -28.38 7.66 54.52
N THR A 29 -28.53 7.17 53.28
CA THR A 29 -29.71 6.45 52.81
C THR A 29 -29.57 4.94 53.12
N PRO A 30 -30.65 4.21 53.39
CA PRO A 30 -30.61 2.80 53.73
C PRO A 30 -30.41 1.89 52.49
N PRO A 31 -29.88 0.67 52.66
CA PRO A 31 -29.47 -0.20 51.55
C PRO A 31 -30.66 -0.85 50.83
N ALA A 32 -30.63 -0.81 49.50
CA ALA A 32 -31.51 -1.61 48.65
C ALA A 32 -31.02 -3.05 48.60
N GLN A 33 -31.95 -4.00 48.68
CA GLN A 33 -31.69 -5.44 48.63
C GLN A 33 -31.13 -5.85 47.27
N ALA A 34 -29.94 -6.48 47.26
CA ALA A 34 -29.31 -7.07 46.11
C ALA A 34 -30.06 -8.33 45.64
N GLN A 35 -30.51 -8.31 44.38
CA GLN A 35 -30.87 -9.53 43.64
C GLN A 35 -29.58 -10.28 43.25
N ARG A 36 -29.53 -11.57 43.58
CA ARG A 36 -28.41 -12.45 43.24
C ARG A 36 -28.37 -12.73 41.73
N THR A 37 -27.35 -12.27 41.05
CA THR A 37 -26.94 -12.79 39.73
C THR A 37 -26.15 -14.10 39.89
N PRO A 38 -26.28 -15.05 38.95
CA PRO A 38 -25.52 -16.31 39.02
C PRO A 38 -24.03 -16.06 38.78
N ALA A 39 -23.20 -16.78 39.54
CA ALA A 39 -21.75 -16.68 39.48
C ALA A 39 -21.20 -17.15 38.13
N VAL A 40 -20.42 -16.30 37.50
CA VAL A 40 -19.54 -16.67 36.36
C VAL A 40 -18.34 -17.44 36.94
N PRO A 41 -17.95 -18.59 36.37
CA PRO A 41 -16.77 -19.31 36.86
C PRO A 41 -15.50 -18.49 36.60
N ALA A 42 -14.60 -18.46 37.56
CA ALA A 42 -13.32 -17.78 37.47
C ALA A 42 -12.44 -18.35 36.32
N PRO A 43 -11.71 -17.50 35.62
CA PRO A 43 -10.77 -17.95 34.61
C PRO A 43 -9.64 -18.76 35.24
N GLN A 44 -9.31 -19.90 34.63
CA GLN A 44 -8.16 -20.72 35.04
C GLN A 44 -6.88 -19.93 34.74
N THR A 45 -6.13 -19.64 35.78
CA THR A 45 -4.79 -19.07 35.65
C THR A 45 -3.84 -20.11 35.07
N TRP A 46 -3.40 -19.88 33.85
CA TRP A 46 -2.24 -20.57 33.29
C TRP A 46 -0.99 -19.92 33.90
N MET A 47 -0.23 -20.70 34.64
CA MET A 47 1.11 -20.30 35.10
C MET A 47 2.06 -20.45 33.90
N ALA A 48 2.73 -19.38 33.49
CA ALA A 48 3.82 -19.44 32.55
C ALA A 48 4.97 -20.30 33.14
N PRO A 49 5.63 -21.13 32.32
CA PRO A 49 6.80 -21.88 32.74
C PRO A 49 7.95 -20.93 33.11
N THR A 50 8.65 -21.21 34.18
CA THR A 50 9.81 -20.45 34.62
C THR A 50 11.03 -20.77 33.76
N ILE A 51 11.95 -19.81 33.61
CA ILE A 51 13.16 -19.86 32.75
C ILE A 51 14.08 -21.08 33.01
N ALA A 52 13.83 -21.86 34.06
CA ALA A 52 14.63 -23.04 34.42
C ALA A 52 14.32 -24.30 33.56
N ASP A 53 13.24 -24.30 32.76
CA ASP A 53 12.79 -25.48 32.03
C ASP A 53 13.22 -25.52 30.55
N LEU A 54 14.04 -24.56 30.10
CA LEU A 54 14.45 -24.42 28.69
C LEU A 54 15.82 -25.06 28.34
N ASP A 55 16.55 -25.57 29.31
CA ASP A 55 17.90 -26.10 29.06
C ASP A 55 17.96 -27.55 28.52
N ASP A 56 16.84 -28.23 28.34
CA ASP A 56 16.80 -29.64 27.89
C ASP A 56 16.27 -29.86 26.46
N LEU A 57 16.03 -28.84 25.66
CA LEU A 57 15.67 -29.00 24.26
C LEU A 57 16.92 -28.95 23.36
N LYS A 58 17.51 -30.11 23.11
CA LYS A 58 18.53 -30.29 22.05
C LYS A 58 17.92 -29.94 20.69
N ALA A 59 18.46 -28.90 20.07
CA ALA A 59 18.18 -28.58 18.68
C ALA A 59 18.48 -29.75 17.74
N PRO A 60 17.66 -30.04 16.74
CA PRO A 60 18.00 -31.02 15.70
C PRO A 60 19.22 -30.56 14.93
N ALA A 61 20.12 -31.47 14.65
CA ALA A 61 21.38 -31.21 13.95
C ALA A 61 21.10 -30.65 12.55
N ALA A 62 21.71 -29.49 12.27
CA ALA A 62 21.71 -28.89 10.95
C ALA A 62 22.25 -29.87 9.88
N PRO A 63 21.66 -29.84 8.66
CA PRO A 63 22.19 -30.66 7.56
C PRO A 63 23.59 -30.17 7.18
N LYS A 64 24.50 -31.13 7.03
CA LYS A 64 25.89 -30.87 6.65
C LYS A 64 25.93 -30.28 5.23
N THR A 65 26.43 -29.07 5.10
CA THR A 65 26.86 -28.49 3.81
C THR A 65 28.01 -29.31 3.23
N PRO A 66 28.03 -29.62 1.92
CA PRO A 66 29.18 -30.28 1.28
C PRO A 66 30.36 -29.31 1.22
N ASP A 67 31.51 -29.80 1.61
CA ASP A 67 32.82 -29.11 1.51
C ASP A 67 33.12 -28.74 0.04
N MET A 68 33.14 -27.47 -0.28
CA MET A 68 33.73 -26.95 -1.52
C MET A 68 35.10 -26.37 -1.23
N ALA A 69 36.05 -27.27 -1.06
CA ALA A 69 37.47 -26.89 -1.10
C ALA A 69 37.97 -26.94 -2.54
N GLY A 70 38.38 -25.83 -3.08
CA GLY A 70 39.19 -25.77 -4.29
C GLY A 70 38.72 -24.80 -5.36
N ALA A 71 38.94 -23.50 -5.17
CA ALA A 71 39.18 -22.57 -6.29
C ALA A 71 40.15 -21.51 -5.83
N GLY A 72 41.33 -21.53 -6.45
CA GLY A 72 42.43 -20.64 -6.16
C GLY A 72 42.14 -19.18 -6.52
N ALA A 73 42.79 -18.31 -5.77
CA ALA A 73 42.86 -16.90 -6.01
C ALA A 73 43.46 -16.61 -7.42
N LEU A 74 42.83 -15.70 -8.15
CA LEU A 74 43.50 -14.95 -9.22
C LEU A 74 43.49 -13.46 -8.89
N GLU A 75 44.71 -12.97 -8.78
CA GLU A 75 45.08 -11.59 -8.52
C GLU A 75 44.68 -10.66 -9.68
N ASN A 76 44.51 -9.41 -9.33
CA ASN A 76 44.36 -8.25 -10.18
C ASN A 76 45.40 -8.16 -11.30
N VAL A 77 44.95 -7.92 -12.52
CA VAL A 77 45.72 -7.21 -13.53
C VAL A 77 44.82 -6.12 -14.14
N VAL A 78 45.20 -4.88 -13.88
CA VAL A 78 44.76 -3.71 -14.62
C VAL A 78 45.70 -3.59 -15.80
N ASP A 79 45.16 -3.45 -17.01
CA ASP A 79 45.51 -2.46 -18.04
C ASP A 79 44.94 -2.81 -19.44
N GLY A 80 44.44 -1.80 -20.10
CA GLY A 80 44.52 -1.66 -21.55
C GLY A 80 43.24 -1.71 -22.35
N ASN A 81 42.75 -0.55 -22.67
CA ASN A 81 41.96 -0.18 -23.88
C ASN A 81 41.59 -1.31 -24.84
N GLY A 82 40.32 -1.52 -24.97
CA GLY A 82 39.72 -2.27 -26.06
C GLY A 82 38.24 -1.92 -26.11
N GLU A 83 37.86 -1.05 -27.06
CA GLU A 83 36.51 -0.88 -27.49
C GLU A 83 36.01 -2.23 -28.00
N ASP A 84 35.19 -2.92 -27.22
CA ASP A 84 34.37 -4.01 -27.74
C ASP A 84 32.89 -3.63 -27.58
N GLY A 85 32.35 -3.16 -28.67
CA GLY A 85 30.93 -2.94 -28.83
C GLY A 85 30.19 -4.27 -28.80
N SER A 86 29.87 -4.75 -27.59
CA SER A 86 28.83 -5.72 -27.45
C SER A 86 27.47 -4.98 -27.45
N GLU A 87 26.89 -4.82 -28.63
CA GLU A 87 25.47 -4.58 -28.79
C GLU A 87 24.72 -5.54 -27.83
N ALA A 88 23.92 -4.96 -26.94
CA ALA A 88 22.89 -5.72 -26.23
C ALA A 88 22.11 -6.54 -27.27
N PRO A 89 21.90 -7.85 -27.11
CA PRO A 89 21.15 -8.63 -28.08
C PRO A 89 19.79 -7.99 -28.28
N ALA A 90 19.46 -7.72 -29.53
CA ALA A 90 18.19 -7.13 -29.95
C ALA A 90 17.04 -7.94 -29.33
N ALA A 91 16.23 -7.31 -28.50
CA ALA A 91 15.11 -7.86 -27.74
C ALA A 91 13.89 -8.23 -28.62
N THR A 92 14.05 -8.86 -29.76
CA THR A 92 12.96 -9.02 -30.73
C THR A 92 12.84 -10.35 -31.44
N GLU A 93 13.65 -11.38 -31.16
CA GLU A 93 13.51 -12.65 -31.84
C GLU A 93 12.29 -13.48 -31.37
N TYR A 94 11.87 -13.29 -30.09
CA TYR A 94 10.71 -13.97 -29.48
C TYR A 94 9.94 -12.95 -28.63
N PRO A 95 9.12 -12.07 -29.26
CA PRO A 95 8.32 -11.10 -28.51
C PRO A 95 7.31 -11.84 -27.66
N MET A 96 7.33 -11.58 -26.34
CA MET A 96 6.51 -12.29 -25.38
C MET A 96 6.22 -11.44 -24.14
N ILE A 97 5.12 -11.76 -23.48
CA ILE A 97 4.83 -11.33 -22.10
C ILE A 97 5.33 -12.37 -21.12
N PHE A 98 5.30 -12.08 -19.83
CA PHE A 98 5.70 -13.03 -18.79
C PHE A 98 4.71 -14.20 -18.66
N PRO A 99 5.16 -15.47 -18.53
CA PRO A 99 4.27 -16.64 -18.57
C PRO A 99 3.49 -16.94 -17.29
N VAL A 100 3.79 -16.27 -16.16
CA VAL A 100 3.08 -16.42 -14.88
C VAL A 100 2.49 -15.07 -14.50
N ASP A 101 1.18 -15.02 -14.45
CA ASP A 101 0.43 -13.81 -14.07
C ASP A 101 0.17 -13.82 -12.54
N ALA A 102 1.24 -13.79 -11.79
CA ALA A 102 1.26 -13.75 -10.33
C ALA A 102 2.67 -13.41 -9.84
N THR A 103 2.79 -13.14 -8.56
CA THR A 103 4.07 -13.03 -7.89
C THR A 103 4.93 -14.25 -8.14
N HIS A 104 6.17 -14.03 -8.56
CA HIS A 104 7.09 -15.09 -8.93
C HIS A 104 8.53 -14.71 -8.64
N SER A 105 9.39 -15.72 -8.60
CA SER A 105 10.84 -15.53 -8.53
C SER A 105 11.54 -16.53 -9.44
N TYR A 106 12.65 -16.12 -10.05
CA TYR A 106 13.45 -17.01 -10.90
C TYR A 106 14.88 -16.50 -11.03
N SER A 107 15.75 -17.38 -11.49
CA SER A 107 17.15 -17.04 -11.78
C SER A 107 17.59 -17.75 -13.07
N ASP A 108 18.73 -17.33 -13.64
CA ASP A 108 19.29 -18.03 -14.78
C ASP A 108 19.78 -19.43 -14.38
N SER A 109 18.92 -20.40 -14.61
CA SER A 109 19.20 -21.81 -14.37
C SER A 109 19.46 -22.61 -15.66
N TRP A 110 19.57 -21.92 -16.81
CA TRP A 110 19.86 -22.56 -18.11
C TRP A 110 21.17 -23.32 -18.08
N GLY A 111 21.17 -24.55 -18.60
CA GLY A 111 22.37 -25.38 -18.64
C GLY A 111 22.80 -25.98 -17.30
N ALA A 112 22.13 -25.67 -16.20
CA ALA A 112 22.42 -26.22 -14.89
C ALA A 112 22.36 -27.78 -14.93
N PRO A 113 23.25 -28.49 -14.21
CA PRO A 113 23.24 -29.94 -14.16
C PRO A 113 21.92 -30.48 -13.59
N ARG A 114 21.36 -31.51 -14.22
CA ARG A 114 20.18 -32.26 -13.77
C ARG A 114 20.52 -33.74 -13.59
N SER A 115 19.65 -34.48 -12.93
CA SER A 115 19.80 -35.91 -12.75
C SER A 115 20.06 -36.64 -14.08
N GLU A 116 20.79 -37.76 -14.06
CA GLU A 116 21.13 -38.60 -15.22
C GLU A 116 22.00 -37.90 -16.30
N GLY A 117 22.83 -36.91 -15.88
CA GLY A 117 23.77 -36.24 -16.79
C GLY A 117 23.12 -35.30 -17.79
N ARG A 118 21.87 -34.91 -17.60
CA ARG A 118 21.16 -33.91 -18.43
C ARG A 118 21.54 -32.49 -18.02
N THR A 119 21.22 -31.54 -18.84
CA THR A 119 21.28 -30.09 -18.55
C THR A 119 19.87 -29.51 -18.55
N HIS A 120 19.66 -28.48 -17.80
CA HIS A 120 18.42 -27.71 -17.74
C HIS A 120 18.17 -26.98 -19.06
N LYS A 121 16.96 -27.12 -19.63
CA LYS A 121 16.60 -26.56 -20.94
C LYS A 121 15.56 -25.45 -20.84
N GLY A 122 15.30 -24.97 -19.67
CA GLY A 122 14.31 -23.93 -19.38
C GLY A 122 14.76 -23.04 -18.25
N THR A 123 13.84 -22.25 -17.75
CA THR A 123 13.93 -21.50 -16.51
C THR A 123 12.82 -21.97 -15.58
N ASP A 124 13.18 -22.28 -14.34
CA ASP A 124 12.20 -22.62 -13.30
C ASP A 124 11.72 -21.30 -12.67
N ILE A 125 10.43 -21.01 -12.82
CA ILE A 125 9.75 -19.83 -12.31
C ILE A 125 8.91 -20.26 -11.12
N PHE A 126 9.38 -19.92 -9.93
CA PHE A 126 8.71 -20.26 -8.68
C PHE A 126 7.56 -19.29 -8.44
N ALA A 127 6.39 -19.82 -8.17
CA ALA A 127 5.20 -19.07 -7.81
C ALA A 127 4.31 -19.93 -6.92
N GLU A 128 3.33 -19.32 -6.28
CA GLU A 128 2.36 -20.07 -5.49
C GLU A 128 1.66 -21.14 -6.34
N LYS A 129 1.41 -22.31 -5.74
CA LYS A 129 0.62 -23.38 -6.40
C LYS A 129 -0.73 -22.78 -6.82
N ARG A 130 -1.11 -23.00 -8.08
CA ARG A 130 -2.32 -22.44 -8.72
C ARG A 130 -2.24 -20.98 -9.16
N SER A 131 -1.07 -20.36 -9.15
CA SER A 131 -0.87 -19.10 -9.85
C SER A 131 -1.22 -19.28 -11.34
N PRO A 132 -1.87 -18.28 -11.98
CA PRO A 132 -2.23 -18.36 -13.40
C PRO A 132 -1.00 -18.50 -14.30
N VAL A 133 -1.06 -19.41 -15.23
CA VAL A 133 -0.08 -19.58 -16.32
C VAL A 133 -0.73 -19.15 -17.63
N VAL A 134 -0.15 -18.14 -18.28
CA VAL A 134 -0.73 -17.51 -19.46
C VAL A 134 0.09 -17.75 -20.72
N ALA A 135 -0.56 -17.63 -21.88
CA ALA A 135 0.12 -17.71 -23.17
C ALA A 135 1.03 -16.49 -23.34
N VAL A 136 2.33 -16.74 -23.57
CA VAL A 136 3.32 -15.64 -23.69
C VAL A 136 3.19 -14.81 -24.95
N ALA A 137 2.51 -15.31 -25.97
CA ALA A 137 2.26 -14.63 -27.25
C ALA A 137 1.06 -15.27 -27.97
N ASP A 138 0.52 -14.57 -28.96
CA ASP A 138 -0.50 -15.13 -29.86
C ASP A 138 -0.02 -16.44 -30.47
N GLY A 139 -0.91 -17.44 -30.48
CA GLY A 139 -0.50 -18.74 -31.01
C GLY A 139 -1.60 -19.78 -31.08
N LYS A 140 -1.19 -21.04 -31.16
CA LYS A 140 -2.06 -22.19 -31.23
C LYS A 140 -1.54 -23.29 -30.29
N VAL A 141 -2.39 -23.83 -29.45
CA VAL A 141 -2.06 -25.00 -28.62
C VAL A 141 -1.82 -26.19 -29.53
N VAL A 142 -0.58 -26.69 -29.56
CA VAL A 142 -0.20 -27.84 -30.42
C VAL A 142 -0.06 -29.13 -29.62
N ARG A 143 0.04 -29.05 -28.31
CA ARG A 143 0.14 -30.23 -27.46
C ARG A 143 -0.34 -29.96 -26.04
N ILE A 144 -1.08 -30.91 -25.49
CA ILE A 144 -1.42 -31.07 -24.08
C ILE A 144 -1.13 -32.50 -23.73
N ALA A 145 -0.31 -32.76 -22.71
CA ALA A 145 0.05 -34.11 -22.34
C ALA A 145 0.52 -34.22 -20.88
N LYS A 146 0.69 -35.47 -20.42
CA LYS A 146 1.29 -35.78 -19.12
C LYS A 146 2.54 -36.63 -19.33
N GLY A 147 3.60 -36.35 -18.61
CA GLY A 147 4.84 -37.07 -18.64
C GLY A 147 5.40 -37.35 -17.25
N ALA A 148 6.08 -38.42 -17.04
CA ALA A 148 6.64 -38.78 -15.73
C ALA A 148 7.62 -37.72 -15.17
N ARG A 149 8.27 -36.94 -16.05
CA ARG A 149 9.15 -35.84 -15.64
C ARG A 149 8.48 -34.50 -15.78
N ALA A 150 7.92 -34.22 -16.94
CA ALA A 150 7.30 -32.91 -17.27
C ALA A 150 6.01 -32.64 -16.47
N GLY A 151 5.48 -33.66 -15.81
CA GLY A 151 4.16 -33.55 -15.24
C GLY A 151 3.12 -33.29 -16.31
N ARG A 152 2.09 -32.55 -15.98
CA ARG A 152 1.15 -31.97 -16.91
C ARG A 152 1.82 -30.81 -17.64
N TYR A 153 1.65 -30.73 -18.96
CA TYR A 153 2.27 -29.66 -19.72
C TYR A 153 1.49 -29.28 -20.98
N ILE A 154 1.64 -28.04 -21.38
CA ILE A 154 1.06 -27.43 -22.57
C ILE A 154 2.19 -26.93 -23.48
N VAL A 155 1.99 -27.00 -24.80
CA VAL A 155 2.89 -26.40 -25.81
C VAL A 155 2.07 -25.54 -26.75
N VAL A 156 2.49 -24.29 -26.89
CA VAL A 156 1.89 -23.33 -27.82
C VAL A 156 2.89 -23.06 -28.96
N GLU A 157 2.41 -23.10 -30.19
CA GLU A 157 3.16 -22.69 -31.39
C GLU A 157 2.72 -21.28 -31.79
N HIS A 158 3.69 -20.39 -31.95
CA HIS A 158 3.50 -18.97 -32.22
C HIS A 158 3.82 -18.63 -33.67
N ASP A 159 3.51 -17.40 -34.09
CA ASP A 159 3.87 -16.90 -35.42
C ASP A 159 5.38 -16.98 -35.62
N GLY A 160 5.80 -17.37 -36.84
CA GLY A 160 7.21 -17.69 -37.11
C GLY A 160 7.64 -19.10 -36.72
N GLY A 161 6.74 -19.93 -36.16
CA GLY A 161 6.95 -21.35 -35.89
C GLY A 161 7.75 -21.69 -34.62
N TRP A 162 8.11 -20.71 -33.82
CA TRP A 162 8.69 -20.97 -32.50
C TRP A 162 7.64 -21.49 -31.51
N ARG A 163 8.09 -22.11 -30.39
CA ARG A 163 7.18 -22.72 -29.43
C ARG A 163 7.58 -22.39 -28.00
N SER A 164 6.56 -22.17 -27.18
CA SER A 164 6.68 -22.10 -25.73
C SER A 164 6.16 -23.38 -25.08
N TYR A 165 6.82 -23.80 -24.02
CA TYR A 165 6.51 -25.01 -23.25
C TYR A 165 6.28 -24.65 -21.81
N TYR A 166 5.16 -25.09 -21.25
CA TYR A 166 4.70 -24.84 -19.89
C TYR A 166 4.59 -26.18 -19.16
N LEU A 167 5.53 -26.49 -18.26
CA LEU A 167 5.64 -27.79 -17.59
C LEU A 167 5.35 -27.65 -16.10
N HIS A 168 5.13 -28.80 -15.45
CA HIS A 168 4.78 -28.93 -14.04
C HIS A 168 3.45 -28.25 -13.66
N LEU A 169 2.54 -28.15 -14.62
CA LEU A 169 1.23 -27.55 -14.42
C LEU A 169 0.42 -28.30 -13.37
N ASN A 170 -0.49 -27.60 -12.70
CA ASN A 170 -1.26 -28.12 -11.59
C ASN A 170 -2.10 -29.34 -11.98
N ASN A 171 -2.05 -30.37 -11.14
CA ASN A 171 -2.79 -31.64 -11.32
C ASN A 171 -3.55 -32.07 -10.06
N ASP A 172 -3.75 -31.14 -9.11
CA ASP A 172 -4.45 -31.43 -7.87
C ASP A 172 -5.92 -31.10 -7.93
N THR A 173 -6.70 -31.83 -7.19
CA THR A 173 -8.09 -31.48 -6.90
C THR A 173 -8.11 -30.21 -6.05
N ASP A 174 -9.10 -29.36 -6.25
CA ASP A 174 -9.24 -28.11 -5.53
C ASP A 174 -9.13 -28.25 -4.01
N GLY A 175 -8.15 -27.53 -3.44
CA GLY A 175 -7.88 -27.53 -2.01
C GLY A 175 -7.13 -28.75 -1.49
N THR A 176 -6.55 -29.54 -2.36
CA THR A 176 -5.72 -30.73 -2.02
C THR A 176 -4.37 -30.70 -2.72
N ASP A 177 -3.50 -31.62 -2.35
CA ASP A 177 -2.22 -31.93 -2.98
C ASP A 177 -2.20 -33.43 -3.31
N ASP A 178 -3.17 -33.85 -4.15
CA ASP A 178 -3.45 -35.27 -4.38
C ASP A 178 -3.01 -35.80 -5.76
N GLY A 179 -2.59 -34.92 -6.66
CA GLY A 179 -2.15 -35.30 -8.01
C GLY A 179 -3.22 -35.94 -8.88
N GLN A 180 -4.52 -35.81 -8.53
CA GLN A 180 -5.60 -36.57 -9.14
C GLN A 180 -6.51 -35.78 -10.09
N SER A 181 -6.30 -34.48 -10.24
CA SER A 181 -7.10 -33.66 -11.15
C SER A 181 -6.61 -33.79 -12.61
N ASP A 182 -7.54 -34.03 -13.49
CA ASP A 182 -7.37 -33.97 -14.96
C ASP A 182 -8.10 -32.77 -15.59
N VAL A 183 -8.64 -31.88 -14.75
CA VAL A 183 -9.41 -30.73 -15.21
C VAL A 183 -8.46 -29.74 -15.90
N LEU A 184 -8.77 -29.38 -17.13
CA LEU A 184 -8.10 -28.34 -17.92
C LEU A 184 -8.92 -27.06 -17.81
N VAL A 185 -8.25 -25.94 -18.05
CA VAL A 185 -8.95 -24.67 -18.25
C VAL A 185 -9.91 -24.80 -19.42
N GLU A 186 -11.14 -24.32 -19.25
CA GLU A 186 -12.18 -24.41 -20.27
C GLU A 186 -11.72 -23.75 -21.57
N GLY A 187 -11.96 -24.39 -22.70
CA GLY A 187 -11.53 -23.91 -24.01
C GLY A 187 -10.10 -24.24 -24.39
N ILE A 188 -9.24 -24.64 -23.46
CA ILE A 188 -7.85 -25.04 -23.75
C ILE A 188 -7.82 -26.51 -24.23
N THR A 189 -7.75 -26.66 -25.55
CA THR A 189 -7.68 -27.95 -26.23
C THR A 189 -6.60 -27.91 -27.33
N VAL A 190 -6.10 -29.08 -27.75
CA VAL A 190 -5.19 -29.11 -28.88
C VAL A 190 -5.88 -28.57 -30.13
N GLY A 191 -5.29 -27.56 -30.72
CA GLY A 191 -5.85 -26.82 -31.86
C GLY A 191 -6.50 -25.48 -31.47
N ALA A 192 -6.72 -25.20 -30.18
CA ALA A 192 -7.24 -23.92 -29.73
C ALA A 192 -6.28 -22.78 -30.13
N LYS A 193 -6.83 -21.65 -30.58
CA LYS A 193 -6.09 -20.41 -30.75
C LYS A 193 -6.10 -19.66 -29.44
N VAL A 194 -4.96 -19.11 -29.08
CA VAL A 194 -4.74 -18.33 -27.87
C VAL A 194 -4.11 -16.98 -28.22
N LYS A 195 -4.41 -15.99 -27.43
CA LYS A 195 -3.80 -14.67 -27.47
C LYS A 195 -2.76 -14.54 -26.37
N ALA A 196 -1.82 -13.61 -26.50
CA ALA A 196 -0.98 -13.24 -25.38
C ALA A 196 -1.84 -12.88 -24.16
N GLY A 197 -1.57 -13.46 -23.00
CA GLY A 197 -2.36 -13.26 -21.78
C GLY A 197 -3.52 -14.24 -21.57
N ASP A 198 -3.91 -15.05 -22.55
CA ASP A 198 -4.95 -16.06 -22.35
C ASP A 198 -4.50 -17.10 -21.31
N LEU A 199 -5.34 -17.38 -20.34
CA LEU A 199 -5.10 -18.39 -19.31
C LEU A 199 -4.97 -19.77 -19.96
N LEU A 200 -3.84 -20.43 -19.73
CA LEU A 200 -3.57 -21.79 -20.24
C LEU A 200 -3.84 -22.87 -19.19
N ASP A 201 -3.34 -22.64 -17.98
CA ASP A 201 -3.43 -23.55 -16.82
C ASP A 201 -2.88 -22.83 -15.58
N TYR A 202 -2.52 -23.55 -14.56
CA TYR A 202 -2.03 -23.03 -13.30
C TYR A 202 -0.66 -23.64 -12.93
N VAL A 203 0.16 -22.89 -12.19
CA VAL A 203 1.41 -23.37 -11.61
C VAL A 203 1.11 -24.55 -10.68
N GLY A 204 1.92 -25.59 -10.78
CA GLY A 204 1.84 -26.78 -9.94
C GLY A 204 3.21 -27.31 -9.57
N ASP A 205 3.25 -28.58 -9.26
CA ASP A 205 4.46 -29.37 -8.98
C ASP A 205 4.37 -30.76 -9.59
N SER A 206 3.52 -30.96 -10.60
CA SER A 206 3.29 -32.26 -11.19
C SER A 206 4.54 -32.88 -11.83
N GLY A 207 4.58 -34.22 -11.92
CA GLY A 207 5.70 -34.98 -12.51
C GLY A 207 6.86 -35.17 -11.55
N ASN A 208 8.08 -34.80 -11.94
CA ASN A 208 9.24 -34.95 -11.05
C ASN A 208 9.44 -33.73 -10.12
N ALA A 209 8.55 -32.75 -10.21
CA ALA A 209 8.45 -31.63 -9.28
C ALA A 209 7.56 -31.95 -8.08
N GLU A 210 6.83 -33.06 -8.11
CA GLU A 210 5.91 -33.47 -7.03
C GLU A 210 6.61 -33.47 -5.66
N GLY A 211 6.01 -32.73 -4.71
CA GLY A 211 6.56 -32.55 -3.37
C GLY A 211 7.77 -31.61 -3.30
N THR A 212 8.04 -30.81 -4.33
CA THR A 212 9.00 -29.71 -4.30
C THR A 212 8.27 -28.39 -4.25
N SER A 213 9.00 -27.26 -4.13
CA SER A 213 8.38 -25.94 -4.25
C SER A 213 7.67 -25.78 -5.59
N PRO A 214 6.40 -25.36 -5.62
CA PRO A 214 5.65 -25.17 -6.85
C PRO A 214 6.36 -24.20 -7.80
N HIS A 215 6.41 -24.57 -9.08
CA HIS A 215 7.05 -23.74 -10.10
C HIS A 215 6.57 -24.08 -11.50
N LEU A 216 6.59 -23.11 -12.38
CA LEU A 216 6.50 -23.34 -13.82
C LEU A 216 7.90 -23.57 -14.38
N HIS A 217 8.16 -24.74 -14.96
CA HIS A 217 9.33 -24.91 -15.82
C HIS A 217 8.97 -24.43 -17.23
N PHE A 218 9.59 -23.32 -17.64
CA PHE A 218 9.30 -22.66 -18.91
C PHE A 218 10.43 -22.83 -19.93
N GLU A 219 10.10 -23.26 -21.16
CA GLU A 219 11.08 -23.40 -22.24
C GLU A 219 10.64 -22.63 -23.49
N ILE A 220 11.61 -22.05 -24.23
CA ILE A 220 11.44 -21.53 -25.57
C ILE A 220 12.18 -22.44 -26.54
N HIS A 221 11.52 -22.81 -27.65
CA HIS A 221 12.13 -23.57 -28.73
C HIS A 221 11.99 -22.79 -30.05
N SER A 222 13.08 -22.67 -30.80
CA SER A 222 13.07 -22.09 -32.13
C SER A 222 12.17 -22.88 -33.08
N ALA A 223 11.87 -22.33 -34.27
CA ALA A 223 11.14 -23.02 -35.31
C ALA A 223 11.83 -24.33 -35.77
N ALA A 224 13.14 -24.44 -35.59
CA ALA A 224 13.90 -25.67 -35.84
C ALA A 224 13.79 -26.71 -34.69
N GLY A 225 13.09 -26.37 -33.60
CA GLY A 225 12.91 -27.24 -32.41
C GLY A 225 14.09 -27.23 -31.44
N THR A 226 15.03 -26.31 -31.58
CA THR A 226 16.16 -26.16 -30.65
C THR A 226 15.74 -25.33 -29.45
N ALA A 227 15.97 -25.86 -28.24
CA ALA A 227 15.73 -25.11 -27.01
C ALA A 227 16.70 -23.92 -26.90
N ILE A 228 16.20 -22.80 -26.41
CA ILE A 228 16.91 -21.53 -26.30
C ILE A 228 16.82 -21.10 -24.82
N ASN A 229 17.85 -20.42 -24.30
CA ASN A 229 17.82 -19.88 -22.96
C ASN A 229 16.63 -18.90 -22.78
N PRO A 230 15.61 -19.20 -21.96
CA PRO A 230 14.47 -18.31 -21.79
C PRO A 230 14.80 -17.07 -20.95
N TYR A 231 15.82 -17.14 -20.08
CA TYR A 231 16.09 -16.13 -19.07
C TYR A 231 16.22 -14.70 -19.61
N PRO A 232 16.99 -14.41 -20.69
CA PRO A 232 17.05 -13.06 -21.25
C PRO A 232 15.69 -12.55 -21.76
N HIS A 233 14.85 -13.45 -22.30
CA HIS A 233 13.53 -13.11 -22.83
C HIS A 233 12.53 -12.89 -21.69
N LEU A 234 12.60 -13.66 -20.63
CA LEU A 234 11.82 -13.45 -19.39
C LEU A 234 12.15 -12.09 -18.77
N ARG A 235 13.45 -11.74 -18.68
CA ARG A 235 13.88 -10.42 -18.18
C ARG A 235 13.37 -9.26 -19.05
N ALA A 236 13.30 -9.45 -20.35
CA ALA A 236 12.73 -8.45 -21.26
C ALA A 236 11.19 -8.37 -21.18
N ALA A 237 10.54 -9.47 -20.76
CA ALA A 237 9.10 -9.57 -20.59
C ALA A 237 8.62 -9.07 -19.23
N GLU A 238 9.51 -8.94 -18.23
CA GLU A 238 9.18 -8.30 -16.96
C GLU A 238 8.79 -6.83 -17.19
N GLY A 239 7.63 -6.44 -16.67
CA GLY A 239 7.10 -5.08 -16.84
C GLY A 239 6.40 -4.83 -18.18
N VAL A 240 6.36 -5.81 -19.08
CA VAL A 240 5.42 -5.78 -20.21
C VAL A 240 4.05 -6.15 -19.66
N ALA A 241 3.11 -5.19 -19.71
CA ALA A 241 1.73 -5.44 -19.31
C ALA A 241 1.19 -6.68 -20.04
N VAL A 242 0.63 -7.61 -19.28
CA VAL A 242 -0.11 -8.74 -19.85
C VAL A 242 -1.30 -8.14 -20.61
N PRO A 243 -1.40 -8.26 -21.95
CA PRO A 243 -2.59 -7.80 -22.65
C PRO A 243 -3.78 -8.56 -22.06
N GLN A 244 -4.65 -7.85 -21.36
CA GLN A 244 -5.88 -8.44 -20.86
C GLN A 244 -6.78 -8.70 -22.07
N THR A 245 -6.67 -9.90 -22.65
CA THR A 245 -7.66 -10.31 -23.66
C THR A 245 -9.02 -10.32 -22.96
N PRO A 246 -10.05 -9.67 -23.51
CA PRO A 246 -11.39 -9.80 -22.98
C PRO A 246 -11.67 -11.29 -22.83
N VAL A 247 -11.87 -11.76 -21.60
CA VAL A 247 -12.25 -13.15 -21.34
C VAL A 247 -13.50 -13.37 -22.16
N ALA A 248 -13.50 -14.39 -23.03
CA ALA A 248 -14.66 -14.68 -23.85
C ALA A 248 -15.89 -14.77 -22.96
N ALA A 249 -16.94 -14.00 -23.30
CA ALA A 249 -18.15 -13.91 -22.49
C ALA A 249 -18.63 -15.29 -22.07
N GLY A 250 -18.53 -15.59 -20.77
CA GLY A 250 -18.91 -16.87 -20.17
C GLY A 250 -17.85 -17.59 -19.35
N VAL A 251 -16.56 -17.19 -19.38
CA VAL A 251 -15.54 -17.70 -18.46
C VAL A 251 -15.47 -16.74 -17.27
N ALA A 252 -16.08 -17.11 -16.16
CA ALA A 252 -15.95 -16.33 -14.94
C ALA A 252 -14.46 -16.30 -14.54
N ARG A 253 -13.85 -15.08 -14.43
CA ARG A 253 -12.60 -14.91 -13.73
C ARG A 253 -12.73 -15.60 -12.37
N GLN A 254 -11.84 -16.52 -12.05
CA GLN A 254 -11.79 -17.04 -10.69
C GLN A 254 -11.24 -15.92 -9.80
N VAL A 255 -12.16 -15.15 -9.26
CA VAL A 255 -11.82 -14.14 -8.27
C VAL A 255 -11.20 -14.84 -7.05
N PRO A 256 -10.05 -14.39 -6.56
CA PRO A 256 -9.47 -14.95 -5.35
C PRO A 256 -10.46 -14.90 -4.18
N ARG A 257 -10.38 -15.84 -3.25
CA ARG A 257 -11.29 -15.90 -2.12
C ARG A 257 -11.06 -14.71 -1.20
N TYR A 258 -12.03 -13.84 -1.09
CA TYR A 258 -12.08 -12.73 -0.13
C TYR A 258 -13.04 -13.08 1.03
N THR A 259 -13.02 -12.28 2.08
CA THR A 259 -14.01 -12.31 3.15
C THR A 259 -14.63 -10.92 3.31
N GLY A 260 -15.90 -10.87 3.69
CA GLY A 260 -16.59 -9.58 3.86
C GLY A 260 -17.97 -9.75 4.46
N GLU A 261 -18.50 -8.65 4.98
CA GLU A 261 -19.84 -8.52 5.51
C GLU A 261 -20.50 -7.26 4.97
N ASN A 262 -21.76 -7.36 4.54
CA ASN A 262 -22.54 -6.28 3.94
C ASN A 262 -21.88 -5.63 2.71
N VAL A 263 -21.14 -6.42 1.93
CA VAL A 263 -20.49 -6.00 0.70
C VAL A 263 -20.66 -7.02 -0.40
N ASP A 264 -20.87 -6.54 -1.62
CA ASP A 264 -20.86 -7.34 -2.84
C ASP A 264 -19.59 -7.05 -3.64
N LEU A 265 -18.91 -8.09 -4.06
CA LEU A 265 -17.81 -7.95 -5.01
C LEU A 265 -18.39 -7.64 -6.40
N VAL A 266 -17.85 -6.60 -7.03
CA VAL A 266 -18.23 -6.18 -8.39
C VAL A 266 -17.15 -6.58 -9.38
N GLY A 267 -15.88 -6.29 -9.10
CA GLY A 267 -14.78 -6.61 -9.99
C GLY A 267 -13.43 -6.67 -9.26
N TRP A 268 -12.44 -7.19 -9.96
CA TRP A 268 -11.07 -7.30 -9.46
C TRP A 268 -10.08 -7.33 -10.60
N LEU A 269 -8.93 -6.67 -10.41
CA LEU A 269 -7.79 -6.71 -11.32
C LEU A 269 -6.49 -6.57 -10.53
N ASP A 270 -5.55 -7.50 -10.73
CA ASP A 270 -4.16 -7.34 -10.33
C ASP A 270 -3.33 -6.97 -11.57
N PRO A 271 -2.93 -5.72 -11.73
CA PRO A 271 -2.12 -5.31 -12.88
C PRO A 271 -0.65 -5.69 -12.75
N GLY A 272 -0.25 -6.29 -11.61
CA GLY A 272 1.17 -6.64 -11.34
C GLY A 272 2.07 -5.40 -11.19
N GLY A 273 3.39 -5.62 -11.18
CA GLY A 273 4.35 -4.51 -11.32
C GLY A 273 4.71 -3.74 -10.05
N GLY A 274 4.67 -4.36 -8.88
CA GLY A 274 5.02 -3.75 -7.60
C GLY A 274 3.81 -3.63 -6.67
N PHE A 275 4.02 -3.12 -5.47
CA PHE A 275 2.93 -2.90 -4.51
C PHE A 275 1.96 -1.83 -5.01
N ALA A 276 0.66 -2.10 -4.93
CA ALA A 276 -0.35 -1.08 -5.14
C ALA A 276 -0.35 -0.08 -3.98
N ALA A 277 -0.43 1.20 -4.31
CA ALA A 277 -0.51 2.29 -3.35
C ALA A 277 -1.86 3.02 -3.46
N GLY A 278 -1.91 4.34 -3.33
CA GLY A 278 -3.14 5.12 -3.43
C GLY A 278 -3.93 4.87 -4.71
N VAL A 279 -5.24 4.99 -4.65
CA VAL A 279 -6.14 4.85 -5.81
C VAL A 279 -7.07 6.06 -5.91
N THR A 280 -7.22 6.59 -7.11
CA THR A 280 -8.18 7.64 -7.46
C THR A 280 -8.94 7.23 -8.70
N VAL A 281 -10.25 7.49 -8.75
CA VAL A 281 -11.09 7.16 -9.90
C VAL A 281 -11.67 8.43 -10.50
N HIS A 282 -11.48 8.62 -11.80
CA HIS A 282 -12.03 9.74 -12.53
C HIS A 282 -12.46 9.32 -13.94
N ALA A 283 -13.65 9.74 -14.37
CA ALA A 283 -14.20 9.50 -15.71
C ALA A 283 -14.11 8.03 -16.18
N GLY A 284 -14.33 7.07 -15.27
CA GLY A 284 -14.29 5.63 -15.59
C GLY A 284 -12.90 5.03 -15.68
N ILE A 285 -11.88 5.75 -15.25
CA ILE A 285 -10.50 5.27 -15.15
C ILE A 285 -10.08 5.28 -13.68
N ALA A 286 -9.54 4.18 -13.20
CA ALA A 286 -8.86 4.10 -11.90
C ALA A 286 -7.35 4.33 -12.12
N TYR A 287 -6.78 5.25 -11.37
CA TYR A 287 -5.36 5.59 -11.34
C TYR A 287 -4.80 5.05 -10.02
N MET A 288 -3.96 4.04 -10.12
CA MET A 288 -3.44 3.35 -8.95
C MET A 288 -1.92 3.51 -8.87
N GLY A 289 -1.46 4.19 -7.83
CA GLY A 289 -0.05 4.40 -7.55
C GLY A 289 0.72 3.11 -7.29
N THR A 290 2.06 3.23 -7.22
CA THR A 290 2.94 2.12 -6.86
C THR A 290 3.94 2.53 -5.80
N TRP A 291 4.21 1.58 -4.92
CA TRP A 291 5.21 1.68 -3.87
C TRP A 291 6.20 0.53 -3.96
N GLY A 292 7.41 0.74 -3.46
CA GLY A 292 8.43 -0.28 -3.36
C GLY A 292 9.65 0.19 -2.59
N ARG A 293 10.57 -0.73 -2.36
CA ARG A 293 11.79 -0.54 -1.56
C ARG A 293 12.99 -0.18 -2.43
N PRO A 294 14.08 0.32 -1.81
CA PRO A 294 15.32 0.65 -2.53
C PRO A 294 15.93 -0.51 -3.32
N ASP A 295 15.76 -1.73 -2.86
CA ASP A 295 16.24 -2.97 -3.50
C ASP A 295 15.23 -3.61 -4.47
N ALA A 296 14.00 -3.06 -4.51
CA ALA A 296 12.91 -3.52 -5.36
C ALA A 296 12.03 -2.33 -5.78
N CYS A 297 12.65 -1.28 -6.32
CA CYS A 297 11.92 -0.12 -6.85
C CYS A 297 10.96 -0.53 -7.96
N PRO A 298 9.70 -0.10 -7.89
CA PRO A 298 8.74 -0.39 -8.94
C PRO A 298 9.10 0.35 -10.22
N ALA A 299 8.85 -0.28 -11.35
CA ALA A 299 8.99 0.36 -12.67
C ALA A 299 7.65 0.78 -13.27
N SER A 300 6.54 0.54 -12.57
CA SER A 300 5.19 0.61 -13.14
C SER A 300 4.61 2.01 -13.13
N GLY A 301 5.08 2.92 -12.29
CA GLY A 301 4.48 4.24 -12.17
C GLY A 301 3.03 4.19 -11.63
N VAL A 302 2.18 5.11 -12.09
CA VAL A 302 0.74 5.07 -11.85
C VAL A 302 0.07 4.21 -12.90
N ARG A 303 -0.52 3.11 -12.47
CA ARG A 303 -1.24 2.16 -13.34
C ARG A 303 -2.63 2.69 -13.62
N MET A 304 -2.98 2.81 -14.89
CA MET A 304 -4.30 3.21 -15.32
C MET A 304 -5.13 1.98 -15.63
N ILE A 305 -6.38 1.95 -15.16
CA ILE A 305 -7.27 0.82 -15.31
C ILE A 305 -8.64 1.34 -15.79
N ASP A 306 -9.09 0.92 -16.94
CA ASP A 306 -10.45 1.19 -17.42
C ASP A 306 -11.44 0.41 -16.54
N VAL A 307 -12.28 1.14 -15.83
CA VAL A 307 -13.34 0.64 -14.94
C VAL A 307 -14.72 1.11 -15.40
N SER A 308 -14.85 1.50 -16.67
CA SER A 308 -16.14 1.88 -17.29
C SER A 308 -17.16 0.71 -17.23
N ASP A 309 -16.68 -0.53 -17.33
CA ASP A 309 -17.37 -1.72 -16.84
C ASP A 309 -16.67 -2.22 -15.57
N PRO A 310 -17.17 -1.87 -14.38
CA PRO A 310 -16.50 -2.22 -13.14
C PRO A 310 -16.47 -3.74 -12.85
N ALA A 311 -17.27 -4.53 -13.56
CA ALA A 311 -17.23 -5.99 -13.43
C ALA A 311 -16.09 -6.62 -14.26
N GLU A 312 -15.61 -5.92 -15.28
CA GLU A 312 -14.54 -6.38 -16.16
C GLU A 312 -13.46 -5.29 -16.32
N PRO A 313 -12.74 -4.90 -15.25
CA PRO A 313 -11.70 -3.87 -15.31
C PRO A 313 -10.56 -4.29 -16.24
N ILE A 314 -10.01 -3.34 -17.02
CA ILE A 314 -8.99 -3.58 -18.04
C ILE A 314 -7.77 -2.69 -17.75
N ALA A 315 -6.56 -3.27 -17.68
CA ALA A 315 -5.34 -2.48 -17.54
C ALA A 315 -5.05 -1.70 -18.83
N LEU A 316 -4.69 -0.44 -18.66
CA LEU A 316 -4.20 0.46 -19.70
C LEU A 316 -2.68 0.69 -19.52
N ASP A 317 -2.09 1.51 -20.39
CA ASP A 317 -0.71 1.95 -20.24
C ASP A 317 -0.56 2.81 -18.97
N ALA A 318 0.58 2.71 -18.30
CA ALA A 318 0.87 3.48 -17.10
C ALA A 318 1.47 4.85 -17.43
N ILE A 319 1.24 5.84 -16.54
CA ILE A 319 1.94 7.14 -16.55
C ILE A 319 2.99 7.18 -15.43
N ALA A 320 3.92 8.10 -15.54
CA ALA A 320 5.03 8.28 -14.59
C ALA A 320 5.80 6.97 -14.34
N SER A 321 5.98 6.17 -15.38
CA SER A 321 6.65 4.87 -15.32
C SER A 321 8.14 4.99 -15.00
N GLY A 322 8.77 3.89 -14.59
CA GLY A 322 10.22 3.87 -14.34
C GLY A 322 11.09 4.17 -15.58
N ALA A 323 10.52 4.17 -16.79
CA ALA A 323 11.19 4.64 -17.98
C ALA A 323 11.30 6.18 -18.01
N GLU A 324 10.31 6.89 -17.43
CA GLU A 324 10.29 8.34 -17.30
C GLU A 324 10.92 8.79 -15.98
N PHE A 325 10.64 8.08 -14.89
CA PHE A 325 11.08 8.38 -13.54
C PHE A 325 11.75 7.16 -12.88
N PRO A 326 12.99 6.85 -13.24
CA PRO A 326 13.69 5.68 -12.73
C PRO A 326 13.96 5.78 -11.23
N GLU A 327 13.81 4.65 -10.53
CA GLU A 327 14.07 4.51 -9.09
C GLU A 327 13.15 5.39 -8.21
N THR A 328 11.89 5.55 -8.61
CA THR A 328 10.90 6.32 -7.87
C THR A 328 9.67 5.49 -7.52
N ASN A 329 8.98 5.92 -6.48
CA ASN A 329 7.61 5.56 -6.11
C ASN A 329 6.64 6.64 -6.59
N THR A 330 5.40 6.23 -6.84
CA THR A 330 4.29 7.12 -7.20
C THR A 330 3.12 6.84 -6.27
N ASP A 331 3.31 7.12 -4.97
CA ASP A 331 2.40 6.65 -3.90
C ASP A 331 1.00 7.24 -4.02
N SER A 332 0.91 8.52 -4.43
CA SER A 332 -0.32 9.29 -4.48
C SER A 332 -0.52 9.91 -5.87
N VAL A 333 -1.75 9.94 -6.31
CA VAL A 333 -2.18 10.60 -7.55
C VAL A 333 -3.54 11.26 -7.34
N TRP A 334 -3.64 12.51 -7.71
CA TRP A 334 -4.92 13.21 -7.83
C TRP A 334 -5.28 13.33 -9.31
N VAL A 335 -6.56 13.10 -9.65
CA VAL A 335 -7.06 13.28 -11.01
C VAL A 335 -8.41 13.98 -10.99
N GLY A 336 -8.59 14.97 -11.86
CA GLY A 336 -9.84 15.69 -11.97
C GLY A 336 -9.96 16.54 -13.21
N ALA A 337 -11.20 16.87 -13.57
CA ALA A 337 -11.49 17.82 -14.65
C ALA A 337 -11.16 19.24 -14.17
N VAL A 338 -10.34 19.96 -14.92
CA VAL A 338 -9.92 21.31 -14.62
C VAL A 338 -10.17 22.26 -15.81
N ALA A 339 -10.42 23.53 -15.51
CA ALA A 339 -10.58 24.57 -16.51
C ALA A 339 -9.92 25.84 -16.00
N THR A 340 -8.72 26.11 -16.47
CA THR A 340 -7.97 27.35 -16.22
C THR A 340 -7.77 28.12 -17.52
N PRO A 341 -7.27 29.35 -17.48
CA PRO A 341 -6.93 30.07 -18.73
C PRO A 341 -5.87 29.39 -19.58
N ALA A 342 -5.02 28.51 -18.98
CA ALA A 342 -3.91 27.83 -19.66
C ALA A 342 -4.24 26.40 -20.07
N PHE A 343 -5.17 25.73 -19.36
CA PHE A 343 -5.49 24.33 -19.61
C PHE A 343 -6.98 24.05 -19.36
N ALA A 344 -7.57 23.20 -20.22
CA ALA A 344 -8.93 22.69 -20.01
C ALA A 344 -8.98 21.22 -20.44
N GLY A 345 -9.26 20.34 -19.47
CA GLY A 345 -9.26 18.90 -19.69
C GLY A 345 -9.16 18.13 -18.36
N ASP A 346 -8.86 16.86 -18.44
CA ASP A 346 -8.60 16.03 -17.26
C ASP A 346 -7.10 16.06 -16.95
N LEU A 347 -6.77 16.50 -15.74
CA LEU A 347 -5.40 16.65 -15.25
C LEU A 347 -5.09 15.56 -14.22
N ALA A 348 -3.98 14.86 -14.37
CA ALA A 348 -3.41 14.02 -13.33
C ALA A 348 -2.18 14.72 -12.69
N VAL A 349 -2.18 14.80 -11.37
CA VAL A 349 -1.08 15.31 -10.56
C VAL A 349 -0.49 14.14 -9.79
N VAL A 350 0.71 13.70 -10.18
CA VAL A 350 1.36 12.50 -9.64
C VAL A 350 2.46 12.91 -8.66
N ALA A 351 2.40 12.39 -7.45
CA ALA A 351 3.48 12.47 -6.48
C ALA A 351 4.63 11.54 -6.92
N VAL A 352 5.85 12.08 -7.02
CA VAL A 352 7.05 11.35 -7.41
C VAL A 352 8.06 11.41 -6.27
N ARG A 353 8.36 10.27 -5.69
CA ARG A 353 9.26 10.13 -4.54
C ARG A 353 10.39 9.14 -4.83
N LEU A 354 11.59 9.41 -4.32
CA LEU A 354 12.69 8.47 -4.42
C LEU A 354 12.38 7.18 -3.66
N CYS A 355 12.59 6.06 -4.30
CA CYS A 355 12.46 4.74 -3.71
C CYS A 355 13.59 4.48 -2.69
N ASP A 356 14.82 4.87 -3.01
CA ASP A 356 15.94 4.86 -2.06
C ASP A 356 16.09 6.23 -1.37
N THR A 357 15.71 6.27 -0.12
CA THR A 357 15.71 7.46 0.73
C THR A 357 17.05 7.76 1.40
N SER A 358 18.14 7.07 1.02
CA SER A 358 19.47 7.32 1.55
C SER A 358 19.93 8.77 1.29
N GLU A 359 20.74 9.31 2.20
CA GLU A 359 21.29 10.67 2.09
C GLU A 359 22.00 10.91 0.74
N ARG A 360 22.64 9.88 0.19
CA ARG A 360 23.29 9.94 -1.12
C ARG A 360 22.29 10.22 -2.24
N ASN A 361 21.15 9.53 -2.24
CA ASN A 361 20.14 9.69 -3.28
C ASN A 361 19.35 10.98 -3.10
N ARG A 362 19.07 11.41 -1.89
CA ARG A 362 18.45 12.72 -1.63
C ARG A 362 19.28 13.91 -2.13
N ARG A 363 20.60 13.76 -2.22
CA ARG A 363 21.51 14.77 -2.78
C ARG A 363 21.80 14.57 -4.26
N SER A 364 21.19 13.57 -4.89
CA SER A 364 21.35 13.31 -6.32
C SER A 364 20.53 14.30 -7.16
N ASP A 365 20.74 14.28 -8.46
CA ASP A 365 20.00 15.01 -9.49
C ASP A 365 18.81 14.21 -10.05
N LYS A 366 18.38 13.14 -9.36
CA LYS A 366 17.23 12.35 -9.73
C LYS A 366 15.94 13.17 -9.65
N VAL A 367 15.06 12.99 -10.61
CA VAL A 367 13.76 13.66 -10.65
C VAL A 367 12.90 13.18 -9.48
N ARG A 368 12.30 14.12 -8.76
CA ARG A 368 11.39 13.93 -7.63
C ARG A 368 10.54 15.17 -7.46
N GLY A 369 9.36 15.04 -6.94
CA GLY A 369 8.41 16.15 -6.77
C GLY A 369 7.07 15.83 -7.39
N LEU A 370 6.64 16.58 -8.40
CA LEU A 370 5.38 16.33 -9.12
C LEU A 370 5.63 16.04 -10.59
N ALA A 371 4.76 15.19 -11.16
CA ALA A 371 4.60 15.05 -12.60
C ALA A 371 3.13 15.34 -12.96
N LEU A 372 2.91 16.23 -13.92
CA LEU A 372 1.59 16.70 -14.36
C LEU A 372 1.31 16.16 -15.76
N TYR A 373 0.19 15.44 -15.89
CA TYR A 373 -0.22 14.83 -17.16
C TYR A 373 -1.60 15.33 -17.60
N ASP A 374 -1.73 15.62 -18.90
CA ASP A 374 -3.03 15.66 -19.56
C ASP A 374 -3.48 14.22 -19.81
N VAL A 375 -4.57 13.83 -19.16
CA VAL A 375 -5.20 12.50 -19.26
C VAL A 375 -6.61 12.58 -19.86
N THR A 376 -6.93 13.68 -20.54
CA THR A 376 -8.23 13.88 -21.22
C THR A 376 -8.50 12.74 -22.21
N ASP A 377 -7.47 12.23 -22.87
CA ASP A 377 -7.50 10.96 -23.61
C ASP A 377 -6.66 9.92 -22.85
N PRO A 378 -7.29 9.03 -22.07
CA PRO A 378 -6.55 8.05 -21.28
C PRO A 378 -5.81 7.01 -22.13
N ALA A 379 -6.10 6.90 -23.45
CA ALA A 379 -5.34 6.06 -24.35
C ALA A 379 -4.05 6.74 -24.87
N SER A 380 -3.87 8.02 -24.61
CA SER A 380 -2.72 8.82 -25.06
C SER A 380 -2.36 9.91 -24.06
N PRO A 381 -2.00 9.56 -22.81
CA PRO A 381 -1.65 10.53 -21.78
C PRO A 381 -0.41 11.33 -22.20
N VAL A 382 -0.38 12.64 -21.86
CA VAL A 382 0.70 13.54 -22.23
C VAL A 382 1.32 14.17 -20.99
N LEU A 383 2.62 13.95 -20.76
CA LEU A 383 3.36 14.67 -19.73
C LEU A 383 3.45 16.17 -20.10
N LEU A 384 2.84 17.02 -19.31
CA LEU A 384 2.85 18.48 -19.50
C LEU A 384 4.11 19.11 -18.91
N SER A 385 4.44 18.72 -17.68
CA SER A 385 5.61 19.25 -16.96
C SER A 385 5.97 18.42 -15.74
N THR A 386 7.09 18.76 -15.14
CA THR A 386 7.51 18.27 -13.82
C THR A 386 7.88 19.44 -12.91
N HIS A 387 7.66 19.29 -11.61
CA HIS A 387 8.14 20.21 -10.58
C HIS A 387 9.12 19.45 -9.65
N ASP A 388 10.35 19.95 -9.51
CA ASP A 388 11.37 19.34 -8.61
C ASP A 388 11.21 19.91 -7.20
N SER A 389 10.93 19.05 -6.21
CA SER A 389 10.84 19.43 -4.80
C SER A 389 12.19 19.80 -4.16
N GLY A 390 13.28 19.76 -4.92
CA GLY A 390 14.59 20.20 -4.51
C GLY A 390 15.47 19.15 -3.83
N ALA A 391 16.76 19.45 -3.81
CA ALA A 391 17.74 18.59 -3.17
C ALA A 391 17.56 18.60 -1.64
N GLY A 392 17.65 17.43 -1.03
CA GLY A 392 17.47 17.23 0.41
C GLY A 392 16.13 16.62 0.78
N THR A 393 15.13 16.65 -0.11
CA THR A 393 13.87 15.94 0.08
C THR A 393 13.92 14.53 -0.51
N GLN A 394 12.98 13.67 -0.11
CA GLN A 394 12.76 12.39 -0.78
C GLN A 394 11.91 12.53 -2.04
N GLY A 395 11.23 13.64 -2.21
CA GLY A 395 10.19 13.89 -3.18
C GLY A 395 8.84 14.12 -2.50
N ILE A 396 7.78 14.15 -3.29
CA ILE A 396 6.41 14.31 -2.80
C ILE A 396 5.80 12.94 -2.52
N HIS A 397 5.11 12.84 -1.38
CA HIS A 397 4.44 11.63 -0.92
C HIS A 397 2.94 11.67 -1.17
N GLU A 398 2.25 12.72 -0.70
CA GLU A 398 0.82 12.89 -0.93
C GLU A 398 0.53 14.24 -1.59
N VAL A 399 -0.57 14.28 -2.33
CA VAL A 399 -1.06 15.47 -3.02
C VAL A 399 -2.57 15.62 -2.85
N ASP A 400 -3.01 16.85 -2.65
CA ASP A 400 -4.41 17.25 -2.78
C ASP A 400 -4.50 18.53 -3.60
N VAL A 401 -5.56 18.69 -4.39
CA VAL A 401 -5.69 19.78 -5.37
C VAL A 401 -7.00 20.51 -5.16
N VAL A 402 -6.92 21.84 -5.16
CA VAL A 402 -8.10 22.69 -5.08
C VAL A 402 -8.16 23.73 -6.20
N ALA A 403 -9.34 23.89 -6.78
CA ALA A 403 -9.65 24.99 -7.69
C ALA A 403 -10.34 26.13 -6.91
N ARG A 404 -9.68 27.28 -6.79
CA ARG A 404 -10.18 28.42 -6.05
C ARG A 404 -11.13 29.29 -6.88
N ALA A 405 -11.97 30.05 -6.22
CA ALA A 405 -12.94 30.94 -6.87
C ALA A 405 -12.27 32.05 -7.71
N ASP A 406 -11.03 32.42 -7.46
CA ASP A 406 -10.25 33.37 -8.24
C ASP A 406 -9.67 32.81 -9.53
N GLY A 407 -9.87 31.51 -9.77
CA GLY A 407 -9.40 30.78 -10.95
C GLY A 407 -8.01 30.18 -10.79
N THR A 408 -7.41 30.26 -9.60
CA THR A 408 -6.14 29.54 -9.31
C THR A 408 -6.38 28.07 -9.02
N LEU A 409 -5.45 27.25 -9.44
CA LEU A 409 -5.41 25.80 -9.18
C LEU A 409 -4.16 25.50 -8.34
N LEU A 410 -4.36 25.03 -7.11
CA LEU A 410 -3.28 24.82 -6.15
C LEU A 410 -3.15 23.36 -5.75
N VAL A 411 -1.91 22.93 -5.55
CA VAL A 411 -1.57 21.63 -4.95
C VAL A 411 -1.04 21.85 -3.54
N ALA A 412 -1.59 21.15 -2.56
CA ALA A 412 -0.92 20.85 -1.30
C ALA A 412 -0.13 19.57 -1.49
N ALA A 413 1.18 19.62 -1.34
CA ALA A 413 2.09 18.51 -1.59
C ALA A 413 2.95 18.26 -0.35
N THR A 414 2.91 17.02 0.19
CA THR A 414 3.71 16.68 1.36
C THR A 414 5.06 16.11 0.94
N ALA A 415 6.13 16.75 1.39
CA ALA A 415 7.49 16.35 1.10
C ALA A 415 8.12 15.69 2.33
N LEU A 416 7.91 14.39 2.50
CA LEU A 416 8.48 13.68 3.64
C LEU A 416 9.99 13.91 3.74
N GLN A 417 10.40 14.55 4.82
CA GLN A 417 11.80 14.65 5.18
C GLN A 417 12.10 13.51 6.17
N SER A 418 12.57 12.41 5.67
CA SER A 418 13.05 11.38 6.57
C SER A 418 14.35 11.86 7.20
N LEU A 419 14.28 12.24 8.41
CA LEU A 419 15.25 12.47 9.49
C LEU A 419 15.18 13.90 10.03
N PRO A 420 15.05 14.04 11.35
CA PRO A 420 14.91 15.32 12.05
C PRO A 420 16.17 16.20 11.99
N HIS A 421 17.19 15.83 11.25
CA HIS A 421 18.52 16.44 11.39
C HIS A 421 19.20 16.88 10.10
N THR A 422 18.54 16.84 8.95
CA THR A 422 19.23 17.24 7.70
C THR A 422 19.25 18.73 7.44
N GLY A 423 18.75 19.56 8.37
CA GLY A 423 19.00 21.02 8.32
C GLY A 423 18.65 21.70 7.00
N GLY A 424 17.67 21.18 6.28
CA GLY A 424 17.08 21.89 5.14
C GLY A 424 16.20 23.02 5.68
N ASP A 425 16.34 24.21 5.12
CA ASP A 425 15.47 25.35 5.47
C ASP A 425 14.05 25.20 4.89
N ALA A 426 13.79 24.15 4.11
CA ALA A 426 12.55 23.92 3.39
C ALA A 426 11.55 23.09 4.21
N GLY A 427 10.27 23.51 4.24
CA GLY A 427 9.19 22.85 4.97
C GLY A 427 8.76 21.51 4.39
N ASP A 428 8.01 20.74 5.17
CA ASP A 428 7.46 19.44 4.76
C ASP A 428 6.21 19.56 3.91
N LEU A 429 5.48 20.65 4.03
CA LEU A 429 4.32 20.99 3.20
C LEU A 429 4.73 22.00 2.15
N ARG A 430 4.34 21.78 0.88
CA ARG A 430 4.54 22.70 -0.24
C ARG A 430 3.18 23.12 -0.81
N ILE A 431 3.03 24.40 -1.10
CA ILE A 431 1.89 24.91 -1.88
C ILE A 431 2.42 25.28 -3.25
N ILE A 432 1.87 24.62 -4.28
CA ILE A 432 2.34 24.73 -5.66
C ILE A 432 1.18 25.23 -6.51
N ASP A 433 1.37 26.36 -7.19
CA ASP A 433 0.43 26.88 -8.18
C ASP A 433 0.62 26.12 -9.49
N ILE A 434 -0.44 25.46 -9.93
CA ILE A 434 -0.51 24.71 -11.19
C ILE A 434 -1.61 25.26 -12.11
N THR A 435 -1.98 26.53 -11.95
CA THR A 435 -2.95 27.21 -12.82
C THR A 435 -2.55 27.11 -14.28
N ASP A 436 -1.25 27.15 -14.56
CA ASP A 436 -0.65 26.68 -15.82
C ASP A 436 0.08 25.35 -15.56
N PRO A 437 -0.53 24.19 -15.87
CA PRO A 437 0.10 22.91 -15.60
C PRO A 437 1.39 22.67 -16.40
N ALA A 438 1.68 23.48 -17.43
CA ALA A 438 2.95 23.44 -18.14
C ALA A 438 4.07 24.23 -17.45
N ALA A 439 3.75 25.03 -16.41
CA ALA A 439 4.69 25.86 -15.69
C ALA A 439 4.36 25.93 -14.18
N PRO A 440 4.39 24.79 -13.47
CA PRO A 440 4.08 24.76 -12.03
C PRO A 440 5.09 25.62 -11.23
N ALA A 441 4.59 26.32 -10.21
CA ALA A 441 5.41 27.20 -9.37
C ALA A 441 5.12 26.97 -7.88
N GLU A 442 6.14 26.65 -7.11
CA GLU A 442 6.03 26.64 -5.65
C GLU A 442 5.87 28.09 -5.16
N ILE A 443 4.80 28.34 -4.42
CA ILE A 443 4.44 29.68 -3.93
C ILE A 443 4.59 29.83 -2.42
N ALA A 444 4.58 28.71 -1.68
CA ALA A 444 4.86 28.67 -0.25
C ALA A 444 5.35 27.29 0.17
N ASP A 445 6.05 27.27 1.29
CA ASP A 445 6.33 26.08 2.06
C ASP A 445 6.05 26.31 3.55
N TRP A 446 5.68 25.25 4.27
CA TRP A 446 5.33 25.31 5.67
C TRP A 446 5.88 24.11 6.45
N ASP A 447 6.23 24.34 7.72
CA ASP A 447 6.72 23.30 8.63
C ASP A 447 6.26 23.60 10.05
N LEU A 448 5.67 22.62 10.74
CA LEU A 448 5.13 22.81 12.09
C LEU A 448 6.16 23.33 13.09
N ARG A 449 7.40 22.82 13.01
CA ARG A 449 8.46 23.19 13.97
C ARG A 449 9.01 24.59 13.73
N ARG A 450 8.99 25.06 12.47
CA ARG A 450 9.52 26.36 12.07
C ARG A 450 8.48 27.47 12.24
N ASP A 451 7.22 27.16 11.89
CA ASP A 451 6.19 28.17 11.66
C ASP A 451 5.14 28.23 12.78
N ALA A 452 5.14 27.25 13.71
CA ALA A 452 4.31 27.32 14.91
C ALA A 452 4.94 28.22 15.98
N GLU A 453 4.08 28.87 16.80
CA GLU A 453 4.53 29.63 17.96
C GLU A 453 5.32 28.71 18.91
N PRO A 454 6.42 29.20 19.54
CA PRO A 454 7.29 28.39 20.39
C PRO A 454 6.54 27.68 21.52
N GLU A 455 5.48 28.28 22.06
CA GLU A 455 4.67 27.68 23.11
C GLU A 455 3.88 26.46 22.62
N VAL A 456 3.43 26.46 21.36
CA VAL A 456 2.77 25.32 20.72
C VAL A 456 3.78 24.21 20.50
N VAL A 457 4.94 24.54 19.99
CA VAL A 457 6.05 23.58 19.79
C VAL A 457 6.51 22.98 21.13
N GLU A 458 6.66 23.81 22.18
CA GLU A 458 7.02 23.33 23.52
C GLU A 458 5.99 22.37 24.11
N VAL A 459 4.69 22.59 23.92
CA VAL A 459 3.64 21.68 24.40
C VAL A 459 3.69 20.37 23.63
N ILE A 460 3.78 20.41 22.32
CA ILE A 460 3.91 19.24 21.46
C ILE A 460 5.18 18.45 21.83
N LEU A 461 6.32 19.13 21.98
CA LEU A 461 7.61 18.49 22.31
C LEU A 461 7.68 18.02 23.78
N ALA A 462 6.96 18.64 24.71
CA ALA A 462 6.98 18.25 26.13
C ALA A 462 6.21 16.95 26.42
N GLU A 463 5.20 16.67 25.62
CA GLU A 463 4.45 15.41 25.72
C GLU A 463 5.14 14.23 25.01
N LEU A 464 6.14 14.53 24.21
CA LEU A 464 6.78 13.63 23.29
C LEU A 464 8.29 13.62 23.59
N TYR A 465 8.86 12.49 23.84
CA TYR A 465 10.29 12.31 24.16
C TYR A 465 11.24 12.71 23.00
N ASP A 466 12.51 12.89 23.26
CA ASP A 466 13.60 13.53 22.48
C ASP A 466 13.80 13.14 20.98
N GLU A 467 12.99 12.25 20.39
CA GLU A 467 13.19 11.73 19.03
C GLU A 467 11.89 11.77 18.18
N LEU A 468 11.26 12.94 18.12
CA LEU A 468 10.00 13.09 17.40
C LEU A 468 10.13 13.30 15.91
N GLU A 469 9.28 12.59 15.19
CA GLU A 469 9.02 12.84 13.78
C GLU A 469 7.74 13.68 13.61
N ALA A 470 7.84 15.00 13.74
CA ALA A 470 6.72 15.92 13.52
C ALA A 470 6.70 16.44 12.07
N HIS A 471 6.82 15.56 11.08
CA HIS A 471 6.68 15.93 9.67
C HIS A 471 5.21 15.94 9.25
N THR A 472 4.85 16.80 8.30
CA THR A 472 3.55 16.78 7.66
C THR A 472 3.46 15.56 6.75
N HIS A 473 2.53 14.65 7.06
CA HIS A 473 2.32 13.44 6.27
C HIS A 473 1.21 13.61 5.23
N SER A 474 0.11 14.24 5.60
CA SER A 474 -1.05 14.47 4.74
C SER A 474 -1.55 15.89 4.87
N ALA A 475 -2.13 16.43 3.81
CA ALA A 475 -2.74 17.74 3.79
C ALA A 475 -3.95 17.77 2.85
N VAL A 476 -5.10 18.28 3.34
CA VAL A 476 -6.37 18.31 2.60
C VAL A 476 -6.97 19.72 2.62
N TRP A 477 -7.29 20.23 1.44
CA TRP A 477 -7.92 21.52 1.26
C TRP A 477 -9.39 21.53 1.72
N SER A 478 -9.85 22.67 2.25
CA SER A 478 -11.28 22.98 2.21
C SER A 478 -11.72 23.22 0.76
N GLU A 479 -13.00 23.02 0.45
CA GLU A 479 -13.55 23.16 -0.90
C GLU A 479 -13.24 24.52 -1.55
N ASP A 480 -13.15 25.58 -0.75
CA ASP A 480 -12.88 26.94 -1.23
C ASP A 480 -11.38 27.28 -1.29
N GLY A 481 -10.52 26.39 -0.80
CA GLY A 481 -9.07 26.56 -0.75
C GLY A 481 -8.59 27.65 0.22
N ASN A 482 -9.44 28.11 1.14
CA ASN A 482 -9.09 29.14 2.13
C ASN A 482 -8.57 28.53 3.45
N SER A 483 -8.68 27.23 3.59
CA SER A 483 -8.16 26.48 4.73
C SER A 483 -7.49 25.19 4.27
N LEU A 484 -6.46 24.78 5.00
CA LEU A 484 -5.75 23.53 4.76
C LEU A 484 -5.61 22.76 6.08
N TRP A 485 -6.11 21.53 6.08
CA TRP A 485 -6.03 20.63 7.21
C TRP A 485 -4.82 19.72 7.04
N VAL A 486 -3.97 19.63 8.06
CA VAL A 486 -2.73 18.86 7.96
C VAL A 486 -2.63 17.82 9.09
N ALA A 487 -2.10 16.66 8.75
CA ALA A 487 -1.68 15.62 9.70
C ALA A 487 -0.16 15.71 9.87
N ASN A 488 0.28 15.85 11.13
CA ASN A 488 1.69 15.89 11.48
C ASN A 488 2.01 14.67 12.33
N TRP A 489 2.82 13.78 11.80
CA TRP A 489 3.05 12.40 12.23
C TRP A 489 2.88 12.15 13.74
N ASP A 490 3.79 12.58 14.60
CA ASP A 490 3.67 12.40 16.06
C ASP A 490 2.94 13.55 16.76
N ALA A 491 2.55 14.60 16.03
CA ALA A 491 2.08 15.84 16.62
C ALA A 491 0.57 16.07 16.49
N GLY A 492 -0.17 15.11 15.89
CA GLY A 492 -1.60 15.30 15.63
C GLY A 492 -1.86 16.15 14.39
N GLY A 493 -2.79 17.11 14.42
CA GLY A 493 -3.15 17.90 13.27
C GLY A 493 -3.09 19.41 13.51
N ALA A 494 -3.10 20.16 12.41
CA ALA A 494 -3.25 21.60 12.42
C ALA A 494 -4.22 22.07 11.33
N LEU A 495 -4.86 23.22 11.57
CA LEU A 495 -5.63 23.96 10.60
C LEU A 495 -4.85 25.21 10.21
N LEU A 496 -4.58 25.37 8.93
CA LEU A 496 -3.93 26.56 8.37
C LEU A 496 -4.95 27.47 7.67
N ASP A 497 -4.84 28.76 7.90
CA ASP A 497 -5.46 29.80 7.07
C ASP A 497 -4.61 29.96 5.80
N THR A 498 -5.21 29.70 4.67
CA THR A 498 -4.62 29.83 3.33
C THR A 498 -5.39 30.83 2.46
N THR A 499 -6.11 31.77 3.09
CA THR A 499 -6.74 32.90 2.38
C THR A 499 -5.71 33.60 1.49
N ASP A 500 -4.47 33.79 2.02
CA ASP A 500 -3.28 34.08 1.24
C ASP A 500 -2.43 32.85 1.14
N PRO A 501 -2.49 32.06 0.04
CA PRO A 501 -1.78 30.80 -0.08
C PRO A 501 -0.26 30.96 -0.17
N THR A 502 0.25 32.17 -0.33
CA THR A 502 1.71 32.46 -0.31
C THR A 502 2.25 32.65 1.10
N ALA A 503 1.37 32.70 2.11
CA ALA A 503 1.74 32.90 3.52
C ALA A 503 0.78 32.10 4.44
N PRO A 504 0.79 30.76 4.37
CA PRO A 504 -0.08 29.93 5.20
C PRO A 504 0.22 30.14 6.69
N ALA A 505 -0.83 30.29 7.50
CA ALA A 505 -0.70 30.59 8.92
C ALA A 505 -1.52 29.63 9.78
N ILE A 506 -0.99 29.21 10.92
CA ILE A 506 -1.71 28.33 11.84
C ILE A 506 -2.90 29.08 12.44
N THR A 507 -4.09 28.50 12.29
CA THR A 507 -5.30 28.95 12.98
C THR A 507 -5.41 28.26 14.34
N THR A 508 -5.21 26.94 14.37
CA THR A 508 -5.25 26.12 15.57
C THR A 508 -4.53 24.78 15.35
N THR A 509 -4.17 24.14 16.44
CA THR A 509 -3.69 22.76 16.44
C THR A 509 -4.64 21.88 17.24
N PHE A 510 -4.71 20.61 16.89
CA PHE A 510 -5.49 19.61 17.60
C PHE A 510 -4.70 18.29 17.67
N GLY A 511 -4.95 17.51 18.69
CA GLY A 511 -4.12 16.34 18.89
C GLY A 511 -4.73 15.36 19.89
N TYR A 512 -3.87 14.57 20.43
CA TYR A 512 -4.20 13.43 21.24
C TYR A 512 -4.48 13.83 22.70
N SER A 513 -5.34 13.06 23.35
CA SER A 513 -5.41 13.10 24.81
C SER A 513 -4.09 12.57 25.39
N PRO A 514 -3.63 13.10 26.56
CA PRO A 514 -2.37 12.62 27.16
C PRO A 514 -2.29 11.10 27.29
N GLY A 515 -1.19 10.52 26.81
CA GLY A 515 -0.94 9.08 26.83
C GLY A 515 -1.66 8.26 25.76
N THR A 516 -2.30 8.93 24.78
CA THR A 516 -2.98 8.26 23.66
C THR A 516 -2.42 8.68 22.30
N ALA A 517 -1.21 9.23 22.25
CA ALA A 517 -0.58 9.69 21.03
C ALA A 517 -0.44 8.53 20.03
N GLY A 518 -0.87 8.76 18.79
CA GLY A 518 -0.67 7.91 17.63
C GLY A 518 0.26 8.57 16.63
N ASN A 519 0.31 8.02 15.42
CA ASN A 519 1.04 8.58 14.29
C ASN A 519 0.01 9.15 13.29
N ALA A 520 -0.23 10.46 13.34
CA ALA A 520 -1.19 11.14 12.48
C ALA A 520 -0.79 10.98 11.00
N HIS A 521 -1.45 10.07 10.32
CA HIS A 521 -1.15 9.71 8.94
C HIS A 521 -1.93 10.56 7.95
N SER A 522 -3.26 10.49 8.01
CA SER A 522 -4.12 11.19 7.06
C SER A 522 -5.29 11.87 7.74
N VAL A 523 -5.76 12.97 7.13
CA VAL A 523 -6.98 13.67 7.53
C VAL A 523 -8.05 13.47 6.47
N THR A 524 -9.29 13.30 6.92
CA THR A 524 -10.48 13.29 6.07
C THR A 524 -11.51 14.19 6.69
N ILE A 525 -12.13 15.07 5.90
CA ILE A 525 -13.04 16.11 6.41
C ILE A 525 -14.43 15.96 5.79
N ASP A 526 -15.46 16.17 6.63
CA ASP A 526 -16.83 16.46 6.21
C ASP A 526 -17.23 17.79 6.82
N THR A 527 -17.05 18.86 6.05
CA THR A 527 -17.36 20.22 6.49
C THR A 527 -18.85 20.42 6.70
N THR A 528 -19.72 19.63 6.03
CA THR A 528 -21.18 19.71 6.18
C THR A 528 -21.60 19.15 7.54
N ALA A 529 -21.01 18.05 7.95
CA ALA A 529 -21.21 17.47 9.27
C ALA A 529 -20.40 18.16 10.37
N GLY A 530 -19.44 19.02 10.03
CA GLY A 530 -18.50 19.61 10.99
C GLY A 530 -17.58 18.57 11.62
N LEU A 531 -17.16 17.57 10.84
CA LEU A 531 -16.42 16.41 11.29
C LEU A 531 -15.08 16.31 10.58
N LEU A 532 -14.03 16.00 11.34
CA LEU A 532 -12.73 15.57 10.83
C LEU A 532 -12.40 14.20 11.41
N VAL A 533 -11.91 13.33 10.57
CA VAL A 533 -11.31 12.06 10.99
C VAL A 533 -9.80 12.12 10.75
N LEU A 534 -9.04 11.80 11.78
CA LEU A 534 -7.60 11.63 11.76
C LEU A 534 -7.29 10.14 11.83
N SER A 535 -6.69 9.60 10.78
CA SER A 535 -6.25 8.21 10.75
C SER A 535 -4.86 8.09 11.36
N ASP A 536 -4.70 7.25 12.37
CA ASP A 536 -3.38 6.95 12.95
C ASP A 536 -2.79 5.72 12.26
N GLN A 537 -1.58 5.85 11.70
CA GLN A 537 -0.82 4.74 11.17
C GLN A 537 0.26 4.31 12.17
N ASP A 538 0.00 3.28 12.94
CA ASP A 538 1.01 2.71 13.83
C ASP A 538 1.44 1.34 13.31
N LEU A 539 2.52 1.32 12.53
CA LEU A 539 3.15 0.11 12.00
C LEU A 539 4.42 -0.27 12.75
N ILE A 540 4.82 0.53 13.72
CA ILE A 540 5.99 0.25 14.55
C ILE A 540 5.51 -0.49 15.79
N ASN A 541 6.15 -1.62 16.11
CA ASN A 541 5.91 -2.30 17.39
C ASN A 541 5.88 -1.27 18.50
N ALA A 542 4.87 -1.36 19.37
CA ALA A 542 4.86 -0.60 20.60
C ALA A 542 6.30 -0.55 21.11
N ASP A 543 6.91 0.62 21.03
CA ASP A 543 8.31 0.75 21.42
C ASP A 543 8.35 0.50 22.92
N PHE A 544 8.71 -0.74 23.29
CA PHE A 544 8.83 -1.14 24.69
C PHE A 544 9.81 -0.27 25.45
N GLU A 545 10.75 0.37 24.75
CA GLU A 545 11.68 1.32 25.33
C GLU A 545 11.02 2.68 25.60
N ARG A 546 10.03 3.08 24.79
CA ARG A 546 9.31 4.36 24.94
C ARG A 546 7.99 4.26 25.71
N HIS A 547 7.54 3.06 26.07
CA HIS A 547 6.29 2.80 26.83
C HIS A 547 5.04 3.36 26.15
N ARG A 548 4.99 3.40 24.81
CA ARG A 548 3.81 3.83 24.05
C ARG A 548 3.01 2.60 23.62
N PRO A 549 1.72 2.54 23.96
CA PRO A 549 0.81 1.63 23.27
C PRO A 549 0.66 2.08 21.83
N GLY A 550 0.73 1.16 20.85
CA GLY A 550 0.42 1.45 19.46
C GLY A 550 -1.07 1.81 19.30
N TRP A 551 -1.38 2.94 18.66
CA TRP A 551 -2.73 3.45 18.45
C TRP A 551 -3.01 3.59 16.95
N GLY A 552 -3.19 2.51 16.22
CA GLY A 552 -3.44 2.53 14.78
C GLY A 552 -4.93 2.57 14.42
N GLY A 553 -5.63 3.65 14.73
CA GLY A 553 -7.08 3.74 14.56
C GLY A 553 -7.60 5.07 14.01
N GLN A 554 -8.92 5.26 14.07
CA GLN A 554 -9.60 6.47 13.65
C GLN A 554 -9.90 7.35 14.86
N ARG A 555 -9.63 8.66 14.73
CA ARG A 555 -9.96 9.67 15.73
C ARG A 555 -10.88 10.70 15.13
N LEU A 556 -12.01 10.92 15.76
CA LEU A 556 -13.06 11.79 15.27
C LEU A 556 -13.05 13.11 16.04
N PHE A 557 -13.00 14.21 15.33
CA PHE A 557 -12.96 15.56 15.88
C PHE A 557 -14.14 16.37 15.41
N ASP A 558 -14.79 17.09 16.35
CA ASP A 558 -15.74 18.13 16.05
C ASP A 558 -14.98 19.38 15.60
N ILE A 559 -15.20 19.80 14.36
CA ILE A 559 -14.58 20.96 13.72
C ILE A 559 -15.61 22.07 13.41
N SER A 560 -16.81 22.00 13.98
CA SER A 560 -17.88 22.99 13.79
C SER A 560 -17.46 24.38 14.23
N ASP A 561 -16.58 24.47 15.25
CA ASP A 561 -15.91 25.70 15.67
C ASP A 561 -14.40 25.54 15.52
N PRO A 562 -13.80 26.12 14.46
CA PRO A 562 -12.37 26.03 14.22
C PRO A 562 -11.48 26.57 15.37
N ALA A 563 -12.04 27.40 16.25
CA ALA A 563 -11.32 27.87 17.44
C ALA A 563 -11.39 26.91 18.63
N ALA A 564 -12.19 25.82 18.54
CA ALA A 564 -12.46 24.91 19.65
C ALA A 564 -12.54 23.43 19.17
N ILE A 565 -11.61 23.02 18.32
CA ILE A 565 -11.51 21.64 17.81
C ILE A 565 -11.31 20.68 18.98
N ARG A 566 -12.10 19.61 19.01
CA ARG A 566 -12.02 18.63 20.10
C ARG A 566 -12.31 17.21 19.61
N GLN A 567 -11.58 16.26 20.11
CA GLN A 567 -11.88 14.85 19.88
C GLN A 567 -13.23 14.50 20.50
N VAL A 568 -14.12 13.87 19.73
CA VAL A 568 -15.46 13.45 20.16
C VAL A 568 -15.62 11.94 20.17
N GLY A 569 -14.85 11.21 19.37
CA GLY A 569 -14.92 9.76 19.28
C GLY A 569 -13.61 9.14 18.80
N ALA A 570 -13.61 7.83 18.75
CA ALA A 570 -12.55 7.03 18.14
C ALA A 570 -13.09 5.65 17.76
N TYR A 571 -12.51 5.04 16.72
CA TYR A 571 -12.78 3.67 16.33
C TYR A 571 -11.48 2.88 16.17
N PHE A 572 -11.47 1.64 16.66
CA PHE A 572 -10.37 0.69 16.56
C PHE A 572 -10.93 -0.69 16.24
N THR A 573 -10.32 -1.40 15.32
CA THR A 573 -10.61 -2.83 15.19
C THR A 573 -10.13 -3.58 16.44
N GLU A 574 -10.64 -4.79 16.66
CA GLU A 574 -10.24 -5.60 17.82
C GLU A 574 -8.71 -5.82 17.86
N ARG A 575 -8.07 -5.95 16.69
CA ARG A 575 -6.63 -6.20 16.56
C ARG A 575 -5.79 -4.94 16.67
N ALA A 576 -6.33 -3.80 16.25
CA ALA A 576 -5.67 -2.50 16.36
C ALA A 576 -5.85 -1.86 17.76
N ALA A 577 -6.72 -2.42 18.61
CA ALA A 577 -7.00 -1.85 19.91
C ALA A 577 -5.74 -1.82 20.79
N PRO A 578 -5.52 -0.73 21.57
CA PRO A 578 -4.31 -0.51 22.36
C PRO A 578 -4.01 -1.58 23.41
N ASN A 579 -5.02 -2.34 23.79
CA ASN A 579 -4.91 -3.42 24.78
C ASN A 579 -4.56 -4.78 24.16
N SER A 580 -4.48 -4.88 22.83
CA SER A 580 -3.99 -6.08 22.19
C SER A 580 -2.50 -6.26 22.50
N ASN A 581 -2.08 -7.50 22.79
CA ASN A 581 -0.69 -7.81 23.11
C ASN A 581 0.23 -7.53 21.90
N GLY A 582 0.73 -6.31 21.79
CA GLY A 582 1.68 -5.95 20.72
C GLY A 582 1.26 -4.77 19.84
N GLY A 583 0.15 -4.06 20.14
CA GLY A 583 -0.31 -2.94 19.30
C GLY A 583 -0.81 -3.40 17.93
N ALA A 584 -0.68 -2.56 16.92
CA ALA A 584 -1.16 -2.82 15.55
C ALA A 584 -0.31 -3.83 14.76
N ILE A 585 0.82 -4.29 15.28
CA ILE A 585 1.70 -5.26 14.62
C ILE A 585 1.58 -6.62 15.27
N HIS A 586 1.15 -7.59 14.49
CA HIS A 586 1.04 -8.99 14.87
C HIS A 586 1.90 -9.87 13.95
N VAL A 587 2.14 -11.10 14.36
CA VAL A 587 2.87 -12.08 13.52
C VAL A 587 2.11 -12.43 12.25
N ASP A 588 0.79 -12.24 12.25
CA ASP A 588 -0.14 -12.59 11.17
C ASP A 588 -0.73 -11.38 10.44
N GLY A 589 -0.16 -10.18 10.61
CA GLY A 589 -0.62 -9.00 9.88
C GLY A 589 -0.20 -7.66 10.47
N ARG A 590 -0.66 -6.60 9.80
CA ARG A 590 -0.50 -5.20 10.18
C ARG A 590 -1.91 -4.60 10.33
N TYR A 591 -2.28 -4.21 11.53
CA TYR A 591 -3.65 -3.84 11.88
C TYR A 591 -3.73 -2.37 12.27
N SER A 592 -3.50 -1.51 11.29
CA SER A 592 -3.53 -0.07 11.46
C SER A 592 -4.39 0.60 10.41
N ALA A 593 -5.05 1.69 10.77
CA ALA A 593 -5.74 2.54 9.81
C ALA A 593 -4.74 3.22 8.86
N HIS A 594 -5.22 3.59 7.69
CA HIS A 594 -4.46 4.29 6.65
C HIS A 594 -5.34 5.38 6.02
N ASN A 595 -5.57 5.36 4.72
CA ASN A 595 -6.36 6.38 4.04
C ASN A 595 -7.87 6.10 4.16
N ALA A 596 -8.66 7.17 4.28
CA ALA A 596 -10.10 7.09 4.41
C ALA A 596 -10.81 8.08 3.48
N GLN A 597 -12.09 7.83 3.22
CA GLN A 597 -12.99 8.75 2.55
C GLN A 597 -14.36 8.72 3.23
N ILE A 598 -14.97 9.90 3.42
CA ILE A 598 -16.32 10.02 3.95
C ILE A 598 -17.27 10.38 2.82
N VAL A 599 -18.35 9.61 2.67
CA VAL A 599 -19.41 9.86 1.70
C VAL A 599 -20.75 9.68 2.39
N ASP A 600 -21.60 10.71 2.38
CA ASP A 600 -22.96 10.70 2.97
C ASP A 600 -22.99 10.19 4.45
N GLY A 601 -22.01 10.59 5.26
CA GLY A 601 -21.91 10.22 6.67
C GLY A 601 -21.41 8.79 6.93
N ILE A 602 -20.98 8.11 5.88
CA ILE A 602 -20.33 6.79 5.96
C ILE A 602 -18.85 6.97 5.67
N GLU A 603 -18.00 6.45 6.54
CA GLU A 603 -16.55 6.38 6.32
C GLU A 603 -16.17 5.04 5.72
N TYR A 604 -15.34 5.09 4.69
CA TYR A 604 -14.67 3.94 4.10
C TYR A 604 -13.18 4.09 4.38
N VAL A 605 -12.62 3.21 5.19
CA VAL A 605 -11.24 3.34 5.63
C VAL A 605 -10.42 2.09 5.31
N ALA A 606 -9.28 2.30 4.67
CA ALA A 606 -8.25 1.27 4.49
C ALA A 606 -7.61 0.94 5.83
N TRP A 607 -7.51 -0.35 6.16
CA TRP A 607 -7.02 -0.83 7.45
C TRP A 607 -6.01 -1.97 7.29
N TYR A 608 -5.08 -1.83 6.37
CA TYR A 608 -4.07 -2.85 6.04
C TYR A 608 -4.62 -4.29 6.08
N SER A 609 -4.21 -5.10 7.08
CA SER A 609 -4.62 -6.52 7.17
C SER A 609 -6.07 -6.74 7.60
N ASP A 610 -6.72 -5.74 8.17
CA ASP A 610 -8.17 -5.77 8.42
C ASP A 610 -9.01 -5.31 7.21
N GLY A 611 -8.37 -5.03 6.08
CA GLY A 611 -9.04 -4.73 4.82
C GLY A 611 -9.64 -3.33 4.75
N ILE A 612 -10.86 -3.21 4.20
CA ILE A 612 -11.70 -2.00 4.28
C ILE A 612 -12.66 -2.15 5.43
N ARG A 613 -12.79 -1.09 6.24
CA ARG A 613 -13.85 -0.94 7.23
C ARG A 613 -14.84 0.13 6.76
N ILE A 614 -16.11 -0.12 6.97
CA ILE A 614 -17.22 0.78 6.60
C ILE A 614 -17.90 1.18 7.89
N LEU A 615 -17.86 2.47 8.23
CA LEU A 615 -18.29 2.99 9.52
C LEU A 615 -19.45 3.99 9.38
N ASP A 616 -20.44 3.90 10.26
CA ASP A 616 -21.50 4.90 10.43
C ASP A 616 -20.97 6.03 11.30
N LEU A 617 -20.88 7.22 10.76
CA LEU A 617 -20.44 8.43 11.46
C LEU A 617 -21.62 9.36 11.80
N THR A 618 -22.86 8.94 11.68
CA THR A 618 -24.04 9.76 12.04
C THR A 618 -24.04 10.16 13.52
N ASP A 619 -23.45 9.34 14.37
CA ASP A 619 -23.08 9.71 15.75
C ASP A 619 -21.56 9.54 15.91
N PRO A 620 -20.79 10.61 15.71
CA PRO A 620 -19.34 10.53 15.77
C PRO A 620 -18.78 10.24 17.18
N THR A 621 -19.63 10.24 18.21
CA THR A 621 -19.20 9.84 19.57
C THR A 621 -19.19 8.33 19.78
N GLU A 622 -19.96 7.60 18.97
CA GLU A 622 -20.05 6.12 18.98
C GLU A 622 -20.08 5.59 17.53
N PRO A 623 -18.99 5.72 16.76
CA PRO A 623 -18.94 5.22 15.39
C PRO A 623 -19.18 3.72 15.35
N GLY A 624 -20.07 3.28 14.44
CA GLY A 624 -20.50 1.89 14.33
C GLY A 624 -19.99 1.22 13.06
N GLU A 625 -19.51 -0.04 13.14
CA GLU A 625 -19.15 -0.79 11.94
C GLU A 625 -20.41 -1.25 11.20
N LEU A 626 -20.52 -0.87 9.92
CA LEU A 626 -21.60 -1.24 9.01
C LEU A 626 -21.27 -2.46 8.15
N GLY A 627 -19.99 -2.67 7.88
CA GLY A 627 -19.52 -3.75 7.03
C GLY A 627 -18.00 -3.70 6.85
N TRP A 628 -17.48 -4.72 6.21
CA TRP A 628 -16.05 -4.83 5.96
C TRP A 628 -15.75 -5.74 4.76
N PHE A 629 -14.57 -5.56 4.18
CA PHE A 629 -14.05 -6.40 3.09
C PHE A 629 -12.56 -6.62 3.29
N ILE A 630 -12.11 -7.88 3.28
CA ILE A 630 -10.70 -8.24 3.38
C ILE A 630 -10.32 -9.03 2.11
N PRO A 631 -9.39 -8.52 1.30
CA PRO A 631 -8.79 -9.25 0.18
C PRO A 631 -8.16 -10.57 0.65
N PRO A 632 -7.90 -11.52 -0.26
CA PRO A 632 -7.20 -12.75 0.08
C PRO A 632 -5.80 -12.44 0.59
N VAL A 633 -5.39 -13.17 1.62
CA VAL A 633 -4.01 -13.11 2.11
C VAL A 633 -3.07 -13.59 1.00
N ARG A 634 -1.99 -12.84 0.78
CA ARG A 634 -0.93 -13.19 -0.16
C ARG A 634 0.43 -13.02 0.49
N VAL A 635 1.40 -13.80 0.08
CA VAL A 635 2.79 -13.63 0.48
C VAL A 635 3.30 -12.33 -0.14
N ASP A 636 3.99 -11.54 0.66
CA ASP A 636 4.64 -10.31 0.18
C ASP A 636 5.68 -10.67 -0.90
N PRO A 637 5.47 -10.22 -2.15
CA PRO A 637 6.38 -10.55 -3.24
C PRO A 637 7.78 -9.98 -3.07
N GLN A 638 7.94 -8.95 -2.24
CA GLN A 638 9.21 -8.29 -1.99
C GLN A 638 9.83 -8.69 -0.63
N GLY A 639 9.10 -9.46 0.19
CA GLY A 639 9.55 -9.89 1.51
C GLY A 639 9.81 -8.74 2.49
N TYR A 640 9.10 -7.63 2.33
CA TYR A 640 9.30 -6.44 3.17
C TYR A 640 8.51 -6.52 4.47
N TRP A 641 7.25 -6.94 4.34
CA TRP A 641 6.32 -7.00 5.46
C TRP A 641 6.30 -8.36 6.14
N ASP A 642 6.89 -9.35 5.49
CA ASP A 642 6.91 -10.73 5.96
C ASP A 642 7.87 -10.94 7.14
N ALA A 643 7.60 -12.00 7.91
CA ALA A 643 8.61 -12.54 8.80
C ALA A 643 9.87 -12.91 7.99
N PRO A 644 11.08 -12.87 8.60
CA PRO A 644 12.34 -13.15 7.89
C PRO A 644 12.41 -14.51 7.19
N ASP A 645 11.47 -15.41 7.45
CA ASP A 645 11.37 -16.73 6.83
C ASP A 645 10.45 -16.76 5.59
N GLY A 646 9.82 -15.60 5.23
CA GLY A 646 8.95 -15.50 4.06
C GLY A 646 7.68 -16.35 4.13
N THR A 647 7.24 -16.73 5.32
CA THR A 647 6.11 -17.67 5.51
C THR A 647 4.79 -17.00 5.81
N THR A 648 4.79 -15.68 6.07
CA THR A 648 3.59 -14.97 6.50
C THR A 648 2.90 -14.31 5.31
N ALA A 649 1.65 -14.69 5.06
CA ALA A 649 0.80 -14.06 4.06
C ALA A 649 -0.32 -13.28 4.75
N PHE A 650 -0.56 -12.04 4.31
CA PHE A 650 -1.65 -11.20 4.83
C PHE A 650 -2.13 -10.20 3.78
N ALA A 651 -3.34 -9.66 3.97
CA ALA A 651 -3.83 -8.54 3.18
C ALA A 651 -3.12 -7.24 3.60
N MET A 652 -2.94 -6.32 2.65
CA MET A 652 -2.31 -5.01 2.89
C MET A 652 -3.06 -3.92 2.13
N VAL A 653 -4.27 -3.62 2.58
CA VAL A 653 -5.10 -2.59 1.96
C VAL A 653 -4.54 -1.21 2.28
N TRP A 654 -4.19 -0.48 1.21
CA TRP A 654 -3.51 0.81 1.28
C TRP A 654 -4.46 1.98 1.10
N GLY A 655 -5.27 1.96 0.05
CA GLY A 655 -6.10 3.09 -0.33
C GLY A 655 -7.53 2.71 -0.66
N VAL A 656 -8.39 3.72 -0.62
CA VAL A 656 -9.80 3.63 -0.94
C VAL A 656 -10.23 4.85 -1.73
N HIS A 657 -11.10 4.64 -2.72
CA HIS A 657 -11.82 5.71 -3.42
C HIS A 657 -13.27 5.29 -3.64
N VAL A 658 -14.20 6.18 -3.32
CA VAL A 658 -15.63 5.94 -3.49
C VAL A 658 -16.15 6.81 -4.62
N ALA A 659 -16.68 6.19 -5.64
CA ALA A 659 -17.28 6.88 -6.78
C ALA A 659 -18.48 6.10 -7.31
N ASP A 660 -19.56 6.79 -7.70
CA ASP A 660 -20.76 6.22 -8.33
C ASP A 660 -21.38 5.04 -7.54
N GLY A 661 -21.28 5.08 -6.19
CA GLY A 661 -21.80 4.04 -5.29
C GLY A 661 -20.97 2.75 -5.28
N LEU A 662 -19.76 2.80 -5.83
CA LEU A 662 -18.76 1.75 -5.76
C LEU A 662 -17.58 2.18 -4.89
N VAL A 663 -16.93 1.20 -4.29
CA VAL A 663 -15.75 1.37 -3.45
C VAL A 663 -14.58 0.70 -4.17
N TYR A 664 -13.61 1.48 -4.56
CA TYR A 664 -12.39 1.05 -5.22
C TYR A 664 -11.29 0.94 -4.16
N VAL A 665 -10.74 -0.24 -4.02
CA VAL A 665 -9.82 -0.61 -2.95
C VAL A 665 -8.50 -1.03 -3.56
N SER A 666 -7.39 -0.41 -3.18
CA SER A 666 -6.07 -0.87 -3.54
C SER A 666 -5.47 -1.71 -2.41
N ASP A 667 -5.16 -2.97 -2.72
CA ASP A 667 -4.39 -3.85 -1.84
C ASP A 667 -2.99 -4.03 -2.41
N MET A 668 -1.97 -3.82 -1.58
CA MET A 668 -0.56 -3.83 -2.01
C MET A 668 -0.18 -5.11 -2.75
N HIS A 669 -0.75 -6.23 -2.34
CA HIS A 669 -0.36 -7.56 -2.80
C HIS A 669 -1.28 -8.15 -3.88
N SER A 670 -2.50 -7.61 -4.03
CA SER A 670 -3.51 -8.21 -4.90
C SER A 670 -4.20 -7.22 -5.85
N GLY A 671 -3.75 -5.96 -5.87
CA GLY A 671 -4.17 -4.96 -6.85
C GLY A 671 -5.49 -4.28 -6.54
N LEU A 672 -6.29 -4.00 -7.57
CA LEU A 672 -7.56 -3.26 -7.48
C LEU A 672 -8.74 -4.19 -7.22
N TRP A 673 -9.52 -3.88 -6.18
CA TRP A 673 -10.79 -4.50 -5.85
C TRP A 673 -11.91 -3.48 -6.00
N ILE A 674 -13.00 -3.86 -6.61
CA ILE A 674 -14.19 -3.01 -6.79
C ILE A 674 -15.34 -3.69 -6.08
N ILE A 675 -15.83 -3.07 -5.02
CA ILE A 675 -16.92 -3.61 -4.21
C ILE A 675 -18.07 -2.61 -4.12
N ARG A 676 -19.22 -3.08 -3.68
CA ARG A 676 -20.38 -2.25 -3.36
C ARG A 676 -20.78 -2.52 -1.92
N TYR A 677 -20.96 -1.47 -1.14
CA TYR A 677 -21.60 -1.59 0.17
C TYR A 677 -23.09 -1.93 -0.04
N SER A 678 -23.54 -3.01 0.57
CA SER A 678 -24.90 -3.53 0.49
C SER A 678 -25.42 -3.70 1.92
N PRO A 679 -26.11 -2.66 2.46
CA PRO A 679 -26.62 -2.73 3.83
C PRO A 679 -27.59 -3.88 3.98
N PRO A 680 -27.64 -4.53 5.15
CA PRO A 680 -28.57 -5.61 5.40
C PRO A 680 -30.01 -5.13 5.19
N THR A 681 -30.81 -5.95 4.51
CA THR A 681 -32.24 -5.65 4.35
C THR A 681 -32.87 -5.59 5.74
N PRO A 682 -33.57 -4.47 6.10
CA PRO A 682 -34.21 -4.39 7.39
C PRO A 682 -35.15 -5.59 7.58
N ASP A 683 -34.98 -6.30 8.70
CA ASP A 683 -35.89 -7.37 9.06
C ASP A 683 -37.31 -6.76 9.30
N PRO A 684 -38.31 -7.07 8.47
CA PRO A 684 -39.65 -6.52 8.64
C PRO A 684 -40.32 -6.97 9.95
N GLU A 685 -39.78 -7.99 10.64
CA GLU A 685 -40.26 -8.51 11.92
C GLU A 685 -39.44 -7.99 13.11
N ALA A 686 -38.33 -7.27 12.86
CA ALA A 686 -37.55 -6.70 13.95
C ALA A 686 -38.41 -5.68 14.71
N PRO A 687 -38.48 -5.78 16.06
CA PRO A 687 -39.21 -4.79 16.84
C PRO A 687 -38.56 -3.44 16.65
N ALA A 688 -39.35 -2.41 16.33
CA ALA A 688 -38.85 -1.04 16.24
C ALA A 688 -38.05 -0.73 17.50
N GLY A 689 -36.78 -0.45 17.31
CA GLY A 689 -35.90 -0.04 18.40
C GLY A 689 -36.52 1.16 19.13
N PRO A 690 -36.21 1.39 20.41
CA PRO A 690 -36.70 2.55 21.13
C PRO A 690 -36.34 3.81 20.33
N PRO A 691 -37.25 4.80 20.25
CA PRO A 691 -36.93 6.04 19.57
C PRO A 691 -35.66 6.63 20.15
N LYS A 692 -34.65 6.92 19.30
CA LYS A 692 -33.47 7.67 19.68
C LYS A 692 -33.96 9.00 20.24
N LEU A 693 -33.70 9.28 21.53
CA LEU A 693 -34.08 10.52 22.23
C LEU A 693 -33.13 11.64 21.86
#